data_0c7053e681e41c212adc0058ad62a44b
#
_entry.id   0c7053e681e41c212adc0058ad62a44b
#
_cell.length_a   1.000
_cell.length_b   1.000
_cell.length_c   1.000
_cell.angle_alpha   90.00
_cell.angle_beta   90.00
_cell.angle_gamma   90.00
#
_symmetry.space_group_name_H-M   'P 1'
#
loop_
_entity.id
_entity.type
_entity.pdbx_description
1 polymer ?
#
loop_
_entity_poly.entity_id
_entity_poly.type
_entity_poly.pdbx_seq_one_letter_code
_entity_poly.pdbx_strand_id
1 'polypeptide(L)'
;MKKGKKKGSGVVLWSILTVLFTVLFAGACIGSNLAFASAQAVNIALKTPTHKTVGKDDSAVYYESDFSSVEELEAHDKEIAEQLTGEGAVLLKNDNNTLPLAAGSKVSTLSHSSVDVVTCGTGSADIDTSKAPTWKQALEDVGFDVNPVLWDFYTNGAGKDYVRSPSKGTSLGDRSAWHINEVPVSLYSTNVKAADAAAGANITDVRSSFASYGDAAIVMLSRVAGEGADLEYGDFVDGTNVLSLTNEEKDMLKMAKEEFARTIVLINSTNAMECDFLNDPEYGVDAALWIGYTGSYGLNAVADILAGNVNPSGHLVDTYCYDNTTAPGLVDYYANQYTNYAEKDTSKWYSVANGGLDGNGYYTTYQEGIYVGYRYYETRYEDVVMGTQNVGEYDYASTVAYPFGYGMSYTTFDWSNFQSSYDAATDSFNISVDVKNTGSVAGKEVVQAYFQSPYTEYDKANGIEKASVELCGFGKTQLLAPGESETVTINVPRSELACYDENVAQTYILEAGDYYLTAAHNAHDAVNNVLAAKGYTTANGMTANGDAAFTYTYTNGVTDTETYSISAATGEKITNQLDSADMTYYGYDEMNMLTRANWTGTWPEKIAIEANDALLVDINPYQSYKGIDGSTTEMPTMGADNGMTLGMMIGKDYDDPDWDKLLDQVTYEEMAELVGKGYHNTAMVQSVSKPATTDDNGPQGFTQTLTGVATCHAAYSDENIMAATFNVDLMKEVGICIGNDMLDLGASGLYGPAMNIHRTAYSGRNFEYYSEDPFLSGKIAAAEVEGIQSKGVYVYIKHFALNDTESKCRCIATFTSEQAIREVYLKSFETAVTEGGAKCVMNAFARIGGIWSGAHKGLQTNILRGEWGLTGFNLTDFSGNAAFANYGITMKSFDVAQGLLAGTDSWDSSAQQWTSELIKTYQGDPDITQAMREATHRILYTVANSNAMNGFTADTKIVGVTPWWKTALICVDVVLGVLVAGSIFMLVKRIKARKAAKALTAPAEDQE
;
A
#
# COMPACT_ATOMS: atom_id res chain seq x y z
N MET A 1 -1.53 -73.41 64.65
CA MET A 1 -2.35 -73.04 63.50
C MET A 1 -1.49 -72.30 62.54
N LYS A 2 -0.95 -72.88 61.43
CA LYS A 2 -0.25 -72.20 60.33
C LYS A 2 -1.27 -71.78 59.25
N LYS A 3 -1.51 -70.54 59.07
CA LYS A 3 -2.34 -70.03 57.98
C LYS A 3 -1.74 -70.42 56.62
N GLY A 4 -2.46 -71.22 55.85
CA GLY A 4 -2.12 -71.56 54.48
C GLY A 4 -2.22 -70.36 53.59
N LYS A 5 -1.08 -69.98 52.99
CA LYS A 5 -1.05 -68.97 51.95
C LYS A 5 -1.84 -69.46 50.74
N LYS A 6 -2.86 -68.65 50.31
CA LYS A 6 -3.66 -68.94 49.13
C LYS A 6 -2.72 -68.85 47.85
N LYS A 7 -2.40 -70.07 47.28
CA LYS A 7 -1.59 -70.27 46.06
C LYS A 7 -2.28 -69.83 44.74
N GLY A 8 -3.44 -69.08 44.83
CA GLY A 8 -4.22 -68.65 43.68
C GLY A 8 -3.96 -67.17 43.23
N SER A 9 -3.35 -66.39 44.09
CA SER A 9 -3.25 -64.91 43.84
C SER A 9 -2.34 -64.48 42.67
N GLY A 10 -1.35 -65.26 42.26
CA GLY A 10 -0.39 -64.93 41.27
C GLY A 10 -0.89 -64.93 39.81
N VAL A 11 -1.78 -65.88 39.44
CA VAL A 11 -2.38 -65.93 38.08
C VAL A 11 -3.39 -64.79 37.93
N VAL A 12 -4.24 -64.57 38.92
CA VAL A 12 -5.22 -63.48 38.89
C VAL A 12 -4.52 -62.14 38.78
N LEU A 13 -3.46 -61.92 39.57
CA LEU A 13 -2.69 -60.65 39.51
C LEU A 13 -2.10 -60.39 38.10
N TRP A 14 -1.44 -61.47 37.53
CA TRP A 14 -0.83 -61.28 36.19
C TRP A 14 -1.88 -61.19 35.06
N SER A 15 -3.06 -61.78 35.20
CA SER A 15 -4.18 -61.62 34.31
C SER A 15 -4.67 -60.11 34.32
N ILE A 16 -4.89 -59.62 35.55
CA ILE A 16 -5.28 -58.16 35.68
C ILE A 16 -4.21 -57.25 35.10
N LEU A 17 -2.92 -57.48 35.44
CA LEU A 17 -1.82 -56.63 34.89
C LEU A 17 -1.71 -56.74 33.36
N THR A 18 -1.90 -57.96 32.80
CA THR A 18 -1.87 -58.10 31.32
C THR A 18 -3.00 -57.31 30.66
N VAL A 19 -4.23 -57.43 31.18
CA VAL A 19 -5.36 -56.64 30.66
C VAL A 19 -5.11 -55.14 30.79
N LEU A 20 -4.68 -54.72 31.97
CA LEU A 20 -4.38 -53.30 32.22
C LEU A 20 -3.32 -52.75 31.25
N PHE A 21 -2.17 -53.45 31.12
CA PHE A 21 -1.10 -52.99 30.22
C PHE A 21 -1.52 -53.05 28.75
N THR A 22 -2.35 -54.04 28.36
CA THR A 22 -2.87 -54.10 26.98
C THR A 22 -3.82 -52.95 26.68
N VAL A 23 -4.69 -52.57 27.62
CA VAL A 23 -5.59 -51.43 27.45
C VAL A 23 -4.79 -50.13 27.39
N LEU A 24 -3.81 -49.93 28.29
CA LEU A 24 -2.93 -48.74 28.26
C LEU A 24 -2.12 -48.66 26.97
N PHE A 25 -1.57 -49.77 26.50
CA PHE A 25 -0.82 -49.85 25.26
C PHE A 25 -1.71 -49.51 24.04
N ALA A 26 -2.88 -50.08 23.95
CA ALA A 26 -3.83 -49.81 22.87
C ALA A 26 -4.26 -48.32 22.90
N GLY A 27 -4.55 -47.74 24.07
CA GLY A 27 -4.88 -46.35 24.25
C GLY A 27 -3.72 -45.41 23.85
N ALA A 28 -2.48 -45.75 24.24
CA ALA A 28 -1.29 -45.01 23.87
C ALA A 28 -1.06 -45.07 22.35
N CYS A 29 -1.13 -46.23 21.72
CA CYS A 29 -1.00 -46.36 20.25
C CYS A 29 -2.07 -45.57 19.49
N ILE A 30 -3.32 -45.53 19.96
CA ILE A 30 -4.38 -44.72 19.36
C ILE A 30 -4.04 -43.22 19.53
N GLY A 31 -3.65 -42.79 20.73
CA GLY A 31 -3.24 -41.41 21.01
C GLY A 31 -2.05 -40.99 20.18
N SER A 32 -1.01 -41.83 20.07
CA SER A 32 0.17 -41.59 19.24
C SER A 32 -0.20 -41.47 17.76
N ASN A 33 -1.07 -42.35 17.24
CA ASN A 33 -1.50 -42.24 15.85
C ASN A 33 -2.29 -40.95 15.58
N LEU A 34 -3.18 -40.53 16.48
CA LEU A 34 -3.90 -39.26 16.36
C LEU A 34 -2.96 -38.06 16.41
N ALA A 35 -2.00 -38.08 17.35
CA ALA A 35 -1.00 -37.04 17.45
C ALA A 35 -0.09 -36.98 16.20
N PHE A 36 0.29 -38.11 15.62
CA PHE A 36 1.09 -38.19 14.40
C PHE A 36 0.28 -37.70 13.18
N ALA A 37 -0.99 -38.03 13.09
CA ALA A 37 -1.88 -37.56 12.04
C ALA A 37 -2.13 -36.05 12.13
N SER A 38 -2.03 -35.46 13.34
CA SER A 38 -2.17 -34.01 13.60
C SER A 38 -0.84 -33.35 13.95
N ALA A 39 0.28 -33.89 13.41
CA ALA A 39 1.62 -33.48 13.83
C ALA A 39 1.88 -31.96 13.69
N GLN A 40 1.34 -31.33 12.66
CA GLN A 40 1.47 -29.90 12.46
C GLN A 40 0.85 -29.09 13.62
N ALA A 41 -0.40 -29.39 13.96
CA ALA A 41 -1.09 -28.75 15.08
C ALA A 41 -0.37 -28.98 16.43
N VAL A 42 0.15 -30.19 16.64
CA VAL A 42 0.93 -30.51 17.85
C VAL A 42 2.26 -29.74 17.90
N ASN A 43 2.96 -29.63 16.78
CA ASN A 43 4.21 -28.86 16.68
C ASN A 43 3.97 -27.37 17.01
N ILE A 44 2.91 -26.79 16.45
CA ILE A 44 2.52 -25.39 16.73
C ILE A 44 2.19 -25.23 18.21
N ALA A 45 1.32 -26.07 18.76
CA ALA A 45 0.89 -26.00 20.17
C ALA A 45 2.05 -26.15 21.16
N LEU A 46 3.03 -27.00 20.83
CA LEU A 46 4.22 -27.24 21.65
C LEU A 46 5.42 -26.36 21.28
N LYS A 47 5.27 -25.46 20.31
CA LYS A 47 6.37 -24.62 19.75
C LYS A 47 7.62 -25.46 19.44
N THR A 48 7.44 -26.61 18.77
CA THR A 48 8.52 -27.59 18.56
C THR A 48 9.09 -27.41 17.16
N PRO A 49 10.41 -27.12 16.98
CA PRO A 49 11.00 -27.00 15.66
C PRO A 49 11.00 -28.36 14.92
N THR A 50 10.67 -28.31 13.63
CA THR A 50 10.75 -29.44 12.70
C THR A 50 12.03 -29.44 11.90
N HIS A 51 12.73 -28.30 11.88
CA HIS A 51 13.98 -28.10 11.15
C HIS A 51 14.97 -27.35 12.03
N LYS A 52 16.24 -27.42 11.69
CA LYS A 52 17.31 -26.59 12.25
C LYS A 52 18.30 -26.24 11.17
N THR A 53 18.84 -25.04 11.24
CA THR A 53 19.97 -24.61 10.41
C THR A 53 21.27 -25.08 11.04
N VAL A 54 22.16 -25.65 10.23
CA VAL A 54 23.50 -26.08 10.63
C VAL A 54 24.53 -25.45 9.69
N GLY A 55 25.72 -25.16 10.20
CA GLY A 55 26.77 -24.53 9.40
C GLY A 55 26.57 -23.04 9.14
N LYS A 56 25.76 -22.35 9.96
CA LYS A 56 25.73 -20.87 9.94
C LYS A 56 27.09 -20.32 10.33
N ASP A 57 27.45 -19.21 9.68
CA ASP A 57 28.63 -18.41 10.00
C ASP A 57 28.16 -16.97 10.27
N ASP A 58 28.14 -16.59 11.53
CA ASP A 58 27.67 -15.26 11.95
C ASP A 58 28.56 -14.12 11.41
N SER A 59 29.73 -14.44 10.87
CA SER A 59 30.60 -13.46 10.20
C SER A 59 30.22 -13.24 8.73
N ALA A 60 29.33 -14.05 8.14
CA ALA A 60 28.85 -13.90 6.79
C ALA A 60 27.66 -12.91 6.80
N VAL A 61 27.96 -11.63 6.85
CA VAL A 61 26.99 -10.54 6.86
C VAL A 61 27.00 -9.87 5.49
N TYR A 62 25.88 -9.88 4.79
CA TYR A 62 25.72 -9.29 3.45
C TYR A 62 25.09 -7.91 3.53
N TYR A 63 24.28 -7.69 4.56
CA TYR A 63 23.59 -6.42 4.83
C TYR A 63 23.75 -6.08 6.31
N GLU A 64 24.29 -4.89 6.57
CA GLU A 64 24.59 -4.41 7.92
C GLU A 64 23.72 -3.19 8.25
N SER A 65 23.41 -3.02 9.55
CA SER A 65 22.81 -1.79 10.06
C SER A 65 23.82 -0.64 10.00
N ASP A 66 23.35 0.56 9.72
CA ASP A 66 24.17 1.78 9.77
C ASP A 66 24.41 2.25 11.21
N PHE A 67 23.70 1.68 12.18
CA PHE A 67 23.68 2.12 13.58
C PHE A 67 24.33 1.09 14.50
N SER A 68 25.00 1.58 15.54
CA SER A 68 25.69 0.73 16.50
C SER A 68 24.76 0.19 17.60
N SER A 69 23.57 0.75 17.76
CA SER A 69 22.55 0.33 18.72
C SER A 69 21.13 0.73 18.27
N VAL A 70 20.12 0.05 18.83
CA VAL A 70 18.71 0.36 18.60
C VAL A 70 18.36 1.78 19.06
N GLU A 71 18.94 2.24 20.16
CA GLU A 71 18.69 3.59 20.68
C GLU A 71 19.23 4.67 19.72
N GLU A 72 20.32 4.42 19.00
CA GLU A 72 20.85 5.32 18.00
C GLU A 72 19.93 5.34 16.77
N LEU A 73 19.46 4.17 16.32
CA LEU A 73 18.47 4.04 15.25
C LEU A 73 17.18 4.78 15.59
N GLU A 74 16.54 4.51 16.75
CA GLU A 74 15.32 5.18 17.20
C GLU A 74 15.46 6.72 17.26
N ALA A 75 16.62 7.21 17.64
CA ALA A 75 16.87 8.66 17.69
C ALA A 75 16.94 9.27 16.29
N HIS A 76 17.57 8.57 15.36
CA HIS A 76 17.66 9.00 13.96
C HIS A 76 16.30 8.92 13.25
N ASP A 77 15.57 7.83 13.42
CA ASP A 77 14.21 7.66 12.88
C ASP A 77 13.28 8.79 13.31
N LYS A 78 13.36 9.18 14.58
CA LYS A 78 12.60 10.32 15.10
C LYS A 78 12.98 11.61 14.38
N GLU A 79 14.28 11.89 14.20
CA GLU A 79 14.76 13.09 13.51
C GLU A 79 14.25 13.13 12.07
N ILE A 80 14.34 12.02 11.35
CA ILE A 80 13.88 11.91 9.97
C ILE A 80 12.34 12.02 9.88
N ALA A 81 11.59 11.42 10.80
CA ALA A 81 10.13 11.54 10.82
C ALA A 81 9.66 12.99 11.11
N GLU A 82 10.36 13.72 11.98
CA GLU A 82 10.11 15.14 12.22
C GLU A 82 10.49 15.98 10.99
N GLN A 83 11.65 15.72 10.38
CA GLN A 83 12.06 16.42 9.14
C GLN A 83 11.06 16.17 8.01
N LEU A 84 10.61 14.94 7.81
CA LEU A 84 9.64 14.56 6.80
C LEU A 84 8.36 15.40 6.88
N THR A 85 7.74 15.46 8.05
CA THR A 85 6.54 16.27 8.24
C THR A 85 6.85 17.78 8.11
N GLY A 86 7.99 18.22 8.60
CA GLY A 86 8.43 19.63 8.51
C GLY A 86 8.60 20.11 7.07
N GLU A 87 9.09 19.22 6.17
CA GLU A 87 9.25 19.52 4.75
C GLU A 87 8.02 19.21 3.90
N GLY A 88 7.11 18.35 4.38
CA GLY A 88 5.93 17.92 3.63
C GLY A 88 4.64 18.64 4.00
N ALA A 89 4.54 19.23 5.20
CA ALA A 89 3.39 20.05 5.56
C ALA A 89 3.30 21.30 4.68
N VAL A 90 2.09 21.62 4.17
CA VAL A 90 1.87 22.64 3.16
C VAL A 90 1.17 23.86 3.76
N LEU A 91 1.82 25.01 3.73
CA LEU A 91 1.23 26.28 4.09
C LEU A 91 0.32 26.78 2.95
N LEU A 92 -1.00 26.78 3.19
CA LEU A 92 -2.00 27.15 2.19
C LEU A 92 -2.36 28.64 2.23
N LYS A 93 -2.32 29.22 3.42
CA LYS A 93 -2.72 30.61 3.64
C LYS A 93 -1.95 31.18 4.83
N ASN A 94 -1.55 32.47 4.73
CA ASN A 94 -0.87 33.17 5.81
C ASN A 94 -1.07 34.70 5.71
N ASP A 95 -2.32 35.14 5.97
CA ASP A 95 -2.67 36.55 5.86
C ASP A 95 -1.95 37.38 6.94
N ASN A 96 -1.42 38.54 6.55
CA ASN A 96 -0.75 39.46 7.42
C ASN A 96 0.40 38.87 8.26
N ASN A 97 1.04 37.79 7.79
CA ASN A 97 2.04 37.04 8.54
C ASN A 97 1.53 36.57 9.90
N THR A 98 0.33 35.98 9.92
CA THR A 98 -0.28 35.41 11.13
C THR A 98 0.60 34.33 11.73
N LEU A 99 1.22 33.51 10.90
CA LEU A 99 2.27 32.56 11.24
C LEU A 99 3.65 33.10 10.85
N PRO A 100 4.72 32.77 11.62
CA PRO A 100 4.70 32.02 12.86
C PRO A 100 4.15 32.82 14.05
N LEU A 101 3.64 32.09 15.06
CA LEU A 101 3.21 32.68 16.32
C LEU A 101 4.41 33.07 17.19
N ALA A 102 4.25 34.13 17.97
CA ALA A 102 5.30 34.55 18.89
C ALA A 102 5.52 33.53 20.02
N ALA A 103 6.76 33.40 20.48
CA ALA A 103 7.06 32.57 21.65
C ALA A 103 6.25 32.98 22.88
N GLY A 104 5.69 32.01 23.58
CA GLY A 104 4.81 32.22 24.75
C GLY A 104 3.38 32.63 24.40
N SER A 105 2.96 32.55 23.15
CA SER A 105 1.56 32.77 22.74
C SER A 105 0.62 31.85 23.51
N LYS A 106 -0.51 32.44 23.92
CA LYS A 106 -1.59 31.75 24.64
C LYS A 106 -2.64 31.29 23.65
N VAL A 107 -2.72 29.97 23.44
CA VAL A 107 -3.50 29.38 22.37
C VAL A 107 -4.64 28.50 22.88
N SER A 108 -5.73 28.49 22.16
CA SER A 108 -6.86 27.57 22.38
C SER A 108 -6.98 26.61 21.20
N THR A 109 -6.88 25.29 21.44
CA THR A 109 -7.03 24.26 20.41
C THR A 109 -8.49 23.88 20.31
N LEU A 110 -9.13 24.26 19.23
CA LEU A 110 -10.55 23.97 18.94
C LEU A 110 -10.72 22.70 18.12
N SER A 111 -11.89 22.12 18.19
CA SER A 111 -12.30 20.81 17.67
C SER A 111 -11.89 19.65 18.60
N HIS A 112 -12.78 18.65 18.70
CA HIS A 112 -12.46 17.40 19.39
C HIS A 112 -11.25 16.70 18.75
N SER A 113 -11.03 16.88 17.45
CA SER A 113 -9.86 16.36 16.73
C SER A 113 -8.52 16.83 17.34
N SER A 114 -8.49 17.95 18.08
CA SER A 114 -7.28 18.40 18.79
C SER A 114 -6.82 17.44 19.89
N VAL A 115 -7.72 16.65 20.47
CA VAL A 115 -7.40 15.61 21.47
C VAL A 115 -7.42 14.18 20.91
N ASP A 116 -7.83 14.02 19.64
CA ASP A 116 -7.93 12.74 18.93
C ASP A 116 -7.46 12.92 17.48
N VAL A 117 -6.22 13.38 17.32
CA VAL A 117 -5.61 13.63 15.97
C VAL A 117 -5.54 12.33 15.18
N VAL A 118 -5.81 12.41 13.89
CA VAL A 118 -5.61 11.28 12.96
C VAL A 118 -4.12 11.21 12.61
N THR A 119 -3.45 10.17 13.07
CA THR A 119 -2.02 9.98 12.88
C THR A 119 -1.68 8.95 11.79
N CYS A 120 -2.66 8.11 11.42
CA CYS A 120 -2.55 7.13 10.34
C CYS A 120 -3.94 6.75 9.81
N GLY A 121 -4.00 6.13 8.63
CA GLY A 121 -5.22 5.54 8.11
C GLY A 121 -5.59 4.24 8.82
N THR A 122 -6.69 3.59 8.39
CA THR A 122 -7.17 2.34 8.97
C THR A 122 -7.00 1.17 8.01
N GLY A 123 -6.85 -0.05 8.53
CA GLY A 123 -6.73 -1.28 7.73
C GLY A 123 -5.34 -1.93 7.81
N SER A 124 -4.89 -2.54 6.74
CA SER A 124 -3.59 -3.23 6.68
C SER A 124 -2.39 -2.28 6.77
N ALA A 125 -2.58 -1.01 6.42
CA ALA A 125 -1.58 0.05 6.55
C ALA A 125 -1.64 0.80 7.90
N ASP A 126 -2.43 0.32 8.88
CA ASP A 126 -2.43 0.86 10.25
C ASP A 126 -1.07 0.63 10.91
N ILE A 127 -0.55 1.66 11.57
CA ILE A 127 0.76 1.67 12.21
C ILE A 127 0.66 1.95 13.71
N ASP A 128 1.69 1.56 14.46
CA ASP A 128 1.76 1.86 15.90
C ASP A 128 2.22 3.30 16.12
N THR A 129 1.26 4.15 16.50
CA THR A 129 1.50 5.54 16.89
C THR A 129 1.45 5.77 18.39
N SER A 130 1.63 4.71 19.20
CA SER A 130 1.62 4.81 20.66
C SER A 130 2.72 5.71 21.25
N LYS A 131 3.78 5.95 20.47
CA LYS A 131 4.87 6.88 20.81
C LYS A 131 4.55 8.34 20.44
N ALA A 132 3.45 8.61 19.73
CA ALA A 132 3.08 9.95 19.30
C ALA A 132 2.80 10.85 20.53
N PRO A 133 3.31 12.09 20.56
CA PRO A 133 2.94 13.06 21.58
C PRO A 133 1.48 13.45 21.43
N THR A 134 0.86 13.91 22.53
CA THR A 134 -0.41 14.62 22.38
C THR A 134 -0.17 15.98 21.71
N TRP A 135 -1.16 16.48 20.98
CA TRP A 135 -1.07 17.82 20.37
C TRP A 135 -0.74 18.91 21.40
N LYS A 136 -1.33 18.83 22.57
CA LYS A 136 -1.02 19.73 23.68
C LYS A 136 0.47 19.67 24.06
N GLN A 137 1.04 18.47 24.18
CA GLN A 137 2.44 18.31 24.54
C GLN A 137 3.36 18.93 23.46
N ALA A 138 3.09 18.66 22.18
CA ALA A 138 3.88 19.23 21.10
C ALA A 138 3.86 20.78 21.09
N LEU A 139 2.70 21.39 21.36
CA LEU A 139 2.58 22.85 21.48
C LEU A 139 3.31 23.41 22.72
N GLU A 140 3.23 22.74 23.85
CA GLU A 140 3.91 23.16 25.09
C GLU A 140 5.44 23.01 24.96
N ASP A 141 5.92 22.00 24.25
CA ASP A 141 7.36 21.77 24.02
C ASP A 141 8.02 22.89 23.18
N VAL A 142 7.27 23.50 22.26
CA VAL A 142 7.74 24.68 21.52
C VAL A 142 7.47 26.01 22.27
N GLY A 143 6.92 25.95 23.47
CA GLY A 143 6.78 27.09 24.40
C GLY A 143 5.47 27.85 24.30
N PHE A 144 4.41 27.30 23.70
CA PHE A 144 3.07 27.90 23.78
C PHE A 144 2.38 27.55 25.12
N ASP A 145 1.51 28.45 25.58
CA ASP A 145 0.66 28.24 26.77
C ASP A 145 -0.74 27.79 26.29
N VAL A 146 -1.00 26.48 26.39
CA VAL A 146 -2.22 25.87 25.85
C VAL A 146 -3.36 25.97 26.86
N ASN A 147 -4.55 26.39 26.41
CA ASN A 147 -5.75 26.52 27.24
C ASN A 147 -6.11 25.21 27.97
N PRO A 148 -5.82 25.10 29.29
CA PRO A 148 -6.04 23.85 30.00
C PRO A 148 -7.53 23.58 30.27
N VAL A 149 -8.36 24.63 30.29
CA VAL A 149 -9.81 24.48 30.50
C VAL A 149 -10.48 23.86 29.27
N LEU A 150 -10.08 24.32 28.09
CA LEU A 150 -10.58 23.76 26.83
C LEU A 150 -10.09 22.33 26.64
N TRP A 151 -8.81 22.06 26.94
CA TRP A 151 -8.26 20.71 26.88
C TRP A 151 -9.00 19.72 27.80
N ASP A 152 -9.27 20.15 29.07
CA ASP A 152 -10.03 19.33 30.03
C ASP A 152 -11.49 19.14 29.58
N PHE A 153 -12.09 20.14 28.92
CA PHE A 153 -13.42 20.03 28.37
C PHE A 153 -13.54 18.88 27.36
N TYR A 154 -12.55 18.72 26.46
CA TYR A 154 -12.55 17.61 25.49
C TYR A 154 -12.13 16.27 26.10
N THR A 155 -11.22 16.25 27.05
CA THR A 155 -10.69 15.00 27.61
C THR A 155 -11.54 14.43 28.73
N ASN A 156 -12.11 15.28 29.60
CA ASN A 156 -12.85 14.88 30.79
C ASN A 156 -14.23 15.52 30.91
N GLY A 157 -14.47 16.64 30.23
CA GLY A 157 -15.68 17.44 30.33
C GLY A 157 -16.81 17.01 29.42
N ALA A 158 -17.67 17.97 29.03
CA ALA A 158 -18.86 17.73 28.21
C ALA A 158 -18.54 17.37 26.76
N GLY A 159 -17.35 17.73 26.25
CA GLY A 159 -16.86 17.41 24.92
C GLY A 159 -16.36 15.99 24.74
N LYS A 160 -16.07 15.25 25.82
CA LYS A 160 -15.38 13.96 25.78
C LYS A 160 -16.11 12.82 25.07
N ASP A 161 -17.41 12.92 24.92
CA ASP A 161 -18.20 11.87 24.27
C ASP A 161 -18.36 12.10 22.75
N TYR A 162 -17.79 13.18 22.22
CA TYR A 162 -17.75 13.52 20.79
C TYR A 162 -16.51 12.90 20.13
N VAL A 163 -16.37 11.59 20.25
CA VAL A 163 -15.23 10.84 19.72
C VAL A 163 -15.55 10.26 18.36
N ARG A 164 -14.52 10.02 17.57
CA ARG A 164 -14.64 9.16 16.39
C ARG A 164 -15.06 7.76 16.84
N SER A 165 -15.98 7.15 16.14
CA SER A 165 -16.42 5.80 16.45
C SER A 165 -16.26 4.88 15.24
N PRO A 166 -15.70 3.68 15.44
CA PRO A 166 -14.91 3.22 16.58
C PRO A 166 -13.52 3.84 16.57
N SER A 167 -12.90 3.88 17.77
CA SER A 167 -11.50 4.28 17.87
C SER A 167 -10.61 3.28 17.14
N LYS A 168 -9.72 3.78 16.28
CA LYS A 168 -8.62 3.07 15.59
C LYS A 168 -8.89 1.66 15.05
N GLY A 169 -8.84 1.53 13.80
CA GLY A 169 -8.02 0.61 13.04
C GLY A 169 -8.42 -0.85 12.96
N THR A 170 -9.69 -1.29 13.09
CA THR A 170 -10.00 -2.72 12.91
C THR A 170 -11.26 -3.05 12.13
N SER A 171 -12.00 -2.09 11.68
CA SER A 171 -13.24 -2.34 10.93
C SER A 171 -13.04 -2.10 9.44
N LEU A 172 -12.41 -3.06 8.74
CA LEU A 172 -12.42 -3.09 7.28
C LEU A 172 -13.85 -2.87 6.77
N GLY A 173 -14.11 -1.73 6.13
CA GLY A 173 -15.40 -1.40 5.53
C GLY A 173 -16.49 -0.90 6.48
N ASP A 174 -16.21 -0.62 7.75
CA ASP A 174 -17.16 0.04 8.66
C ASP A 174 -16.97 1.55 8.66
N ARG A 175 -17.71 2.25 7.81
CA ARG A 175 -17.66 3.70 7.65
C ARG A 175 -18.15 4.50 8.85
N SER A 176 -18.86 3.90 9.79
CA SER A 176 -19.27 4.59 11.02
C SER A 176 -18.07 5.07 11.85
N ALA A 177 -16.91 4.44 11.67
CA ALA A 177 -15.63 4.84 12.26
C ALA A 177 -15.05 6.15 11.71
N TRP A 178 -15.45 6.53 10.51
CA TRP A 178 -14.86 7.62 9.76
C TRP A 178 -15.56 8.94 9.98
N HIS A 179 -16.70 8.94 10.66
CA HIS A 179 -17.46 10.13 10.97
C HIS A 179 -16.80 10.90 12.12
N ILE A 180 -16.39 12.13 11.82
CA ILE A 180 -16.02 13.09 12.84
C ILE A 180 -17.30 13.61 13.50
N ASN A 181 -17.37 13.46 14.80
CA ASN A 181 -18.50 13.94 15.59
C ASN A 181 -18.07 15.21 16.34
N GLU A 182 -18.26 16.37 15.72
CA GLU A 182 -17.77 17.62 16.28
C GLU A 182 -18.72 18.16 17.36
N VAL A 183 -18.14 18.89 18.30
CA VAL A 183 -18.86 19.44 19.48
C VAL A 183 -19.67 20.66 19.11
N PRO A 184 -21.01 20.67 19.33
CA PRO A 184 -21.83 21.85 19.10
C PRO A 184 -21.37 23.06 19.92
N VAL A 185 -21.28 24.22 19.29
CA VAL A 185 -20.75 25.45 19.97
C VAL A 185 -21.56 25.85 21.21
N SER A 186 -22.81 25.43 21.33
CA SER A 186 -23.64 25.66 22.53
C SER A 186 -23.08 24.99 23.78
N LEU A 187 -22.29 23.92 23.63
CA LEU A 187 -21.69 23.21 24.77
C LEU A 187 -20.50 23.95 25.37
N TYR A 188 -19.85 24.84 24.63
CA TYR A 188 -18.71 25.64 25.18
C TYR A 188 -19.17 26.66 26.21
N SER A 189 -20.44 27.06 26.19
CA SER A 189 -21.05 27.98 27.17
C SER A 189 -21.80 27.26 28.28
N THR A 190 -22.03 25.95 28.19
CA THR A 190 -22.73 25.18 29.19
C THR A 190 -21.75 24.44 30.08
N ASN A 191 -21.93 24.66 31.33
CA ASN A 191 -21.23 23.98 32.37
C ASN A 191 -21.63 22.52 32.44
N VAL A 192 -20.66 21.62 32.40
CA VAL A 192 -20.60 20.23 32.85
C VAL A 192 -21.93 19.50 32.98
N LYS A 193 -22.02 18.28 32.48
CA LYS A 193 -23.19 17.42 32.67
C LYS A 193 -23.66 17.38 34.13
N ALA A 194 -24.95 17.32 34.35
CA ALA A 194 -25.55 17.28 35.67
C ALA A 194 -24.93 16.19 36.61
N ALA A 195 -24.37 15.12 36.01
CA ALA A 195 -23.66 14.08 36.75
C ALA A 195 -22.32 14.55 37.35
N ASP A 196 -21.59 15.42 36.67
CA ASP A 196 -20.29 15.93 37.12
C ASP A 196 -20.49 17.04 38.17
N ALA A 197 -21.56 17.83 38.02
CA ALA A 197 -21.99 18.79 39.08
C ALA A 197 -22.40 18.07 40.36
N ALA A 198 -23.07 16.91 40.25
CA ALA A 198 -23.42 16.07 41.39
C ALA A 198 -22.20 15.42 42.04
N ALA A 199 -21.08 15.27 41.33
CA ALA A 199 -19.80 14.78 41.83
C ALA A 199 -18.92 15.87 42.43
N GLY A 200 -19.37 17.14 42.48
CA GLY A 200 -18.65 18.26 43.08
C GLY A 200 -17.56 18.88 42.16
N ALA A 201 -17.59 18.62 40.87
CA ALA A 201 -16.69 19.27 39.92
C ALA A 201 -16.97 20.77 39.83
N ASN A 202 -15.90 21.58 39.75
CA ASN A 202 -16.03 23.03 39.54
C ASN A 202 -16.56 23.27 38.13
N ILE A 203 -17.76 23.81 38.06
CA ILE A 203 -18.43 24.16 36.80
C ILE A 203 -17.75 25.40 36.22
N THR A 204 -16.96 25.26 35.17
CA THR A 204 -16.28 26.37 34.49
C THR A 204 -16.89 26.55 33.12
N ASP A 205 -17.34 27.73 32.80
CA ASP A 205 -17.72 28.13 31.44
C ASP A 205 -16.46 28.14 30.56
N VAL A 206 -16.39 27.26 29.57
CA VAL A 206 -15.21 27.09 28.71
C VAL A 206 -14.93 28.37 27.94
N ARG A 207 -15.95 29.05 27.41
CA ARG A 207 -15.78 30.31 26.66
C ARG A 207 -15.16 31.40 27.51
N SER A 208 -15.39 31.45 28.83
CA SER A 208 -14.75 32.41 29.72
C SER A 208 -13.24 32.29 29.77
N SER A 209 -12.67 31.13 29.42
CA SER A 209 -11.22 30.93 29.35
C SER A 209 -10.60 31.53 28.10
N PHE A 210 -11.37 31.72 27.00
CA PHE A 210 -10.85 32.20 25.72
C PHE A 210 -10.18 33.59 25.84
N ALA A 211 -10.74 34.50 26.67
CA ALA A 211 -10.12 35.79 26.90
C ALA A 211 -8.70 35.73 27.50
N SER A 212 -8.37 34.63 28.18
CA SER A 212 -7.04 34.41 28.77
C SER A 212 -6.08 33.65 27.86
N TYR A 213 -6.61 32.98 26.86
CA TYR A 213 -5.87 32.14 25.88
C TYR A 213 -6.28 32.51 24.45
N GLY A 214 -6.39 33.80 24.18
CA GLY A 214 -7.02 34.36 23.00
C GLY A 214 -6.05 34.87 21.91
N ASP A 215 -4.75 34.64 22.05
CA ASP A 215 -3.79 35.08 21.03
C ASP A 215 -4.03 34.39 19.67
N ALA A 216 -4.44 33.13 19.71
CA ALA A 216 -4.89 32.39 18.54
C ALA A 216 -5.85 31.23 18.91
N ALA A 217 -6.83 31.00 18.04
CA ALA A 217 -7.54 29.73 17.96
C ALA A 217 -6.79 28.84 16.93
N ILE A 218 -6.43 27.61 17.31
CA ILE A 218 -5.90 26.60 16.40
C ILE A 218 -7.00 25.54 16.22
N VAL A 219 -7.59 25.49 15.04
CA VAL A 219 -8.74 24.63 14.70
C VAL A 219 -8.25 23.43 13.92
N MET A 220 -8.40 22.23 14.48
CA MET A 220 -8.02 20.97 13.84
C MET A 220 -9.22 20.38 13.09
N LEU A 221 -9.13 20.31 11.76
CA LEU A 221 -10.15 19.70 10.93
C LEU A 221 -9.63 18.35 10.43
N SER A 222 -10.19 17.24 10.93
CA SER A 222 -9.73 15.90 10.59
C SER A 222 -10.75 15.17 9.72
N ARG A 223 -10.26 14.36 8.79
CA ARG A 223 -11.04 13.35 8.07
C ARG A 223 -10.30 12.02 8.16
N VAL A 224 -11.04 10.93 8.35
CA VAL A 224 -10.47 9.58 8.43
C VAL A 224 -10.76 8.84 7.15
N ALA A 225 -9.76 8.13 6.66
CA ALA A 225 -9.87 7.23 5.52
C ALA A 225 -9.18 5.89 5.84
N GLY A 226 -9.46 4.86 5.08
CA GLY A 226 -8.92 3.54 5.33
C GLY A 226 -9.34 2.49 4.30
N GLU A 227 -8.78 1.31 4.45
CA GLU A 227 -9.01 0.16 3.60
C GLU A 227 -10.45 -0.38 3.69
N GLY A 228 -10.97 -0.86 2.58
CA GLY A 228 -12.22 -1.64 2.49
C GLY A 228 -13.48 -0.85 2.16
N ALA A 229 -13.41 0.47 2.08
CA ALA A 229 -14.49 1.33 1.60
C ALA A 229 -13.97 2.70 1.18
N ASP A 230 -14.66 3.32 0.22
CA ASP A 230 -14.44 4.71 -0.16
C ASP A 230 -15.25 5.66 0.73
N LEU A 231 -14.83 6.90 0.80
CA LEU A 231 -15.65 7.99 1.31
C LEU A 231 -16.84 8.18 0.36
N GLU A 232 -18.05 8.41 0.88
CA GLU A 232 -19.23 8.60 0.04
C GLU A 232 -19.60 10.09 -0.07
N TYR A 233 -19.74 10.54 -1.31
CA TYR A 233 -20.28 11.87 -1.57
C TYR A 233 -21.73 11.98 -1.09
N GLY A 234 -22.03 12.99 -0.26
CA GLY A 234 -23.36 13.29 0.21
C GLY A 234 -23.93 12.40 1.33
N ASP A 235 -23.13 11.48 1.90
CA ASP A 235 -23.56 10.52 2.94
C ASP A 235 -23.05 10.84 4.35
N PHE A 236 -22.85 12.12 4.67
CA PHE A 236 -22.45 12.47 6.02
C PHE A 236 -23.64 12.59 6.98
N VAL A 237 -23.40 12.51 8.29
CA VAL A 237 -24.44 12.42 9.35
C VAL A 237 -25.50 13.54 9.28
N ASP A 238 -25.14 14.73 8.85
CA ASP A 238 -26.04 15.88 8.67
C ASP A 238 -26.50 16.09 7.24
N GLY A 239 -26.18 15.17 6.31
CA GLY A 239 -26.47 15.25 4.89
C GLY A 239 -25.48 16.10 4.09
N THR A 240 -24.37 16.54 4.71
CA THR A 240 -23.27 17.23 4.02
C THR A 240 -22.33 16.22 3.38
N ASN A 241 -21.48 16.73 2.49
CA ASN A 241 -20.38 15.95 1.93
C ASN A 241 -19.25 15.77 2.99
N VAL A 242 -18.73 14.56 3.14
CA VAL A 242 -17.68 14.24 4.11
C VAL A 242 -16.42 15.10 3.95
N LEU A 243 -16.10 15.56 2.75
CA LEU A 243 -14.94 16.41 2.46
C LEU A 243 -15.23 17.91 2.53
N SER A 244 -16.47 18.32 2.82
CA SER A 244 -16.82 19.70 3.18
C SER A 244 -16.94 19.87 4.70
N LEU A 245 -17.13 21.10 5.16
CA LEU A 245 -17.33 21.38 6.58
C LEU A 245 -18.71 20.94 7.04
N THR A 246 -18.79 20.28 8.21
CA THR A 246 -20.04 20.05 8.92
C THR A 246 -20.63 21.35 9.44
N ASN A 247 -21.91 21.34 9.85
CA ASN A 247 -22.54 22.52 10.44
C ASN A 247 -21.85 22.93 11.77
N GLU A 248 -21.44 21.97 12.56
CA GLU A 248 -20.72 22.21 13.82
C GLU A 248 -19.34 22.83 13.58
N GLU A 249 -18.60 22.37 12.55
CA GLU A 249 -17.31 22.95 12.16
C GLU A 249 -17.49 24.39 11.64
N LYS A 250 -18.52 24.66 10.83
CA LYS A 250 -18.89 26.02 10.39
C LYS A 250 -19.17 26.94 11.56
N ASP A 251 -19.99 26.51 12.52
CA ASP A 251 -20.32 27.28 13.70
C ASP A 251 -19.09 27.50 14.61
N MET A 252 -18.21 26.50 14.72
CA MET A 252 -16.95 26.62 15.47
C MET A 252 -15.99 27.62 14.84
N LEU A 253 -15.84 27.68 13.53
CA LEU A 253 -15.02 28.69 12.84
C LEU A 253 -15.58 30.10 13.04
N LYS A 254 -16.90 30.29 12.96
CA LYS A 254 -17.56 31.56 13.28
C LYS A 254 -17.29 32.00 14.73
N MET A 255 -17.40 31.06 15.67
CA MET A 255 -17.06 31.32 17.07
C MET A 255 -15.57 31.68 17.22
N ALA A 256 -14.68 30.99 16.54
CA ALA A 256 -13.25 31.28 16.58
C ALA A 256 -12.96 32.70 16.10
N LYS A 257 -13.52 33.11 14.97
CA LYS A 257 -13.42 34.45 14.44
C LYS A 257 -13.92 35.53 15.42
N GLU A 258 -15.01 35.26 16.14
CA GLU A 258 -15.61 36.21 17.10
C GLU A 258 -14.82 36.36 18.39
N GLU A 259 -14.17 35.31 18.88
CA GLU A 259 -13.61 35.22 20.23
C GLU A 259 -12.08 35.37 20.26
N PHE A 260 -11.38 35.18 19.14
CA PHE A 260 -9.92 35.14 19.11
C PHE A 260 -9.33 36.20 18.19
N ALA A 261 -8.08 36.56 18.47
CA ALA A 261 -7.36 37.53 17.67
C ALA A 261 -6.93 37.01 16.30
N ARG A 262 -6.75 35.67 16.17
CA ARG A 262 -6.35 34.96 14.99
C ARG A 262 -7.01 33.60 14.94
N THR A 263 -7.40 33.17 13.73
CA THR A 263 -7.93 31.83 13.48
C THR A 263 -6.98 31.09 12.53
N ILE A 264 -6.39 30.02 13.04
CA ILE A 264 -5.46 29.16 12.29
C ILE A 264 -6.13 27.80 12.12
N VAL A 265 -6.19 27.31 10.89
CA VAL A 265 -6.76 26.00 10.56
C VAL A 265 -5.66 25.00 10.23
N LEU A 266 -5.74 23.80 10.83
CA LEU A 266 -4.92 22.66 10.48
C LEU A 266 -5.81 21.63 9.79
N ILE A 267 -5.50 21.30 8.54
CA ILE A 267 -6.22 20.29 7.76
C ILE A 267 -5.50 18.94 7.94
N ASN A 268 -6.08 18.10 8.80
CA ASN A 268 -5.60 16.75 9.10
C ASN A 268 -6.42 15.74 8.31
N SER A 269 -6.17 15.70 7.00
CA SER A 269 -6.85 14.86 6.04
C SER A 269 -5.90 14.54 4.88
N THR A 270 -5.90 13.33 4.41
CA THR A 270 -5.17 12.88 3.21
C THR A 270 -6.03 12.98 1.96
N ASN A 271 -7.34 13.01 2.12
CA ASN A 271 -8.28 13.26 1.05
C ASN A 271 -8.48 14.76 0.88
N ALA A 272 -8.43 15.25 -0.35
CA ALA A 272 -8.57 16.67 -0.66
C ALA A 272 -9.94 17.22 -0.23
N MET A 273 -9.95 18.01 0.86
CA MET A 273 -11.14 18.68 1.36
C MET A 273 -11.54 19.84 0.46
N GLU A 274 -12.84 20.11 0.36
CA GLU A 274 -13.36 21.32 -0.27
C GLU A 274 -12.97 22.54 0.57
N CYS A 275 -12.13 23.42 0.02
CA CYS A 275 -11.48 24.50 0.75
C CYS A 275 -12.10 25.91 0.52
N ASP A 276 -13.39 25.97 0.20
CA ASP A 276 -14.15 27.20 0.02
C ASP A 276 -14.10 28.11 1.28
N PHE A 277 -14.15 27.50 2.45
CA PHE A 277 -14.16 28.19 3.74
C PHE A 277 -12.87 28.95 4.07
N LEU A 278 -11.72 28.60 3.51
CA LEU A 278 -10.45 29.24 3.82
C LEU A 278 -10.41 30.70 3.38
N ASN A 279 -11.09 31.04 2.29
CA ASN A 279 -11.14 32.38 1.74
C ASN A 279 -12.46 33.08 1.97
N ASP A 280 -13.46 32.43 2.57
CA ASP A 280 -14.73 33.05 2.89
C ASP A 280 -14.61 33.95 4.12
N PRO A 281 -14.91 35.28 3.95
CA PRO A 281 -14.87 36.21 5.08
C PRO A 281 -15.80 35.83 6.23
N GLU A 282 -16.82 34.98 6.02
CA GLU A 282 -17.73 34.52 7.06
C GLU A 282 -16.97 33.78 8.18
N TYR A 283 -15.97 32.96 7.81
CA TYR A 283 -15.22 32.13 8.76
C TYR A 283 -13.97 32.82 9.32
N GLY A 284 -13.39 33.79 8.59
CA GLY A 284 -12.26 34.61 9.06
C GLY A 284 -11.00 33.81 9.37
N VAL A 285 -10.67 32.85 8.51
CA VAL A 285 -9.41 32.09 8.63
C VAL A 285 -8.24 32.97 8.23
N ASP A 286 -7.28 33.18 9.13
CA ASP A 286 -6.10 34.01 8.91
C ASP A 286 -4.91 33.23 8.37
N ALA A 287 -4.77 31.96 8.78
CA ALA A 287 -3.74 31.05 8.27
C ALA A 287 -4.27 29.61 8.20
N ALA A 288 -3.75 28.83 7.25
CA ALA A 288 -4.09 27.43 7.08
C ALA A 288 -2.88 26.60 6.69
N LEU A 289 -2.74 25.43 7.33
CA LEU A 289 -1.70 24.45 7.07
C LEU A 289 -2.33 23.09 6.82
N TRP A 290 -2.00 22.44 5.72
CA TRP A 290 -2.33 21.04 5.48
C TRP A 290 -1.22 20.15 6.07
N ILE A 291 -1.60 19.14 6.84
CA ILE A 291 -0.67 18.32 7.64
C ILE A 291 -0.82 16.81 7.42
N GLY A 292 -1.69 16.35 6.50
CA GLY A 292 -1.93 14.92 6.25
C GLY A 292 -2.14 14.11 7.53
N TYR A 293 -1.64 12.89 7.57
CA TYR A 293 -1.52 12.07 8.78
C TYR A 293 -0.07 12.04 9.24
N THR A 294 0.14 12.32 10.50
CA THR A 294 1.43 12.79 11.04
C THR A 294 2.35 11.68 11.56
N GLY A 295 1.93 10.41 11.48
CA GLY A 295 2.74 9.32 12.03
C GLY A 295 3.02 9.46 13.53
N SER A 296 4.16 8.94 13.97
CA SER A 296 4.55 8.92 15.38
C SER A 296 5.06 10.28 15.90
N TYR A 297 5.76 11.07 15.08
CA TYR A 297 6.48 12.26 15.56
C TYR A 297 6.14 13.54 14.81
N GLY A 298 5.36 13.49 13.73
CA GLY A 298 5.09 14.65 12.90
C GLY A 298 4.35 15.80 13.62
N LEU A 299 3.60 15.53 14.69
CA LEU A 299 2.99 16.60 15.48
C LEU A 299 4.02 17.56 16.09
N ASN A 300 5.23 17.10 16.42
CA ASN A 300 6.30 17.97 16.87
C ASN A 300 6.71 18.96 15.76
N ALA A 301 6.88 18.44 14.53
CA ALA A 301 7.22 19.28 13.40
C ALA A 301 6.12 20.30 13.04
N VAL A 302 4.84 19.92 13.14
CA VAL A 302 3.72 20.87 12.98
C VAL A 302 3.78 21.97 14.03
N ALA A 303 4.06 21.65 15.30
CA ALA A 303 4.23 22.65 16.35
C ALA A 303 5.45 23.56 16.08
N ASP A 304 6.57 22.99 15.61
CA ASP A 304 7.76 23.75 15.20
C ASP A 304 7.48 24.71 14.03
N ILE A 305 6.65 24.30 13.06
CA ILE A 305 6.19 25.21 12.00
C ILE A 305 5.40 26.36 12.62
N LEU A 306 4.41 26.10 13.48
CA LEU A 306 3.61 27.15 14.09
C LEU A 306 4.45 28.13 14.92
N ALA A 307 5.54 27.65 15.53
CA ALA A 307 6.48 28.46 16.32
C ALA A 307 7.55 29.16 15.48
N GLY A 308 7.69 28.81 14.19
CA GLY A 308 8.71 29.35 13.31
C GLY A 308 10.10 28.75 13.46
N ASN A 309 10.21 27.62 14.17
CA ASN A 309 11.44 26.86 14.28
C ASN A 309 11.75 26.13 12.94
N VAL A 310 10.69 25.74 12.23
CA VAL A 310 10.73 25.15 10.89
C VAL A 310 9.96 26.07 9.93
N ASN A 311 10.57 26.39 8.79
CA ASN A 311 9.90 27.09 7.69
C ASN A 311 9.29 26.03 6.76
N PRO A 312 7.94 25.99 6.57
CA PRO A 312 7.30 25.00 5.70
C PRO A 312 7.81 25.14 4.25
N SER A 313 7.98 24.02 3.58
CA SER A 313 8.44 23.95 2.17
C SER A 313 7.75 22.82 1.39
N GLY A 314 6.64 22.33 1.90
CA GLY A 314 5.81 21.34 1.24
C GLY A 314 4.95 21.94 0.14
N HIS A 315 4.57 21.10 -0.83
CA HIS A 315 3.71 21.48 -1.95
C HIS A 315 2.60 20.44 -2.11
N LEU A 316 1.38 20.88 -2.45
CA LEU A 316 0.22 19.98 -2.61
C LEU A 316 0.47 18.93 -3.68
N VAL A 317 0.06 17.72 -3.38
CA VAL A 317 0.17 16.54 -4.25
C VAL A 317 -1.12 16.26 -5.02
N ASP A 318 -2.17 17.01 -4.72
CA ASP A 318 -3.48 16.96 -5.34
C ASP A 318 -4.00 18.37 -5.65
N THR A 319 -4.90 18.46 -6.62
CA THR A 319 -5.69 19.65 -6.88
C THR A 319 -6.80 19.78 -5.85
N TYR A 320 -6.89 20.89 -5.15
CA TYR A 320 -7.95 21.21 -4.20
C TYR A 320 -9.01 22.08 -4.84
N CYS A 321 -10.24 21.62 -4.83
CA CYS A 321 -11.38 22.28 -5.45
C CYS A 321 -12.30 22.95 -4.43
N TYR A 322 -13.11 23.89 -4.90
CA TYR A 322 -14.26 24.41 -4.15
C TYR A 322 -15.39 23.40 -4.06
N ASP A 323 -15.51 22.54 -5.08
CA ASP A 323 -16.53 21.48 -5.19
C ASP A 323 -15.89 20.28 -5.92
N ASN A 324 -15.67 19.20 -5.21
CA ASN A 324 -15.05 17.98 -5.76
C ASN A 324 -15.91 17.28 -6.82
N THR A 325 -17.22 17.62 -6.94
CA THR A 325 -18.08 17.07 -8.00
C THR A 325 -17.71 17.55 -9.40
N THR A 326 -16.82 18.53 -9.51
CA THR A 326 -16.30 18.99 -10.79
C THR A 326 -15.28 18.03 -11.42
N ALA A 327 -14.77 17.06 -10.68
CA ALA A 327 -13.88 16.04 -11.18
C ALA A 327 -14.59 15.04 -12.10
N PRO A 328 -14.16 14.85 -13.36
CA PRO A 328 -14.82 13.93 -14.28
C PRO A 328 -14.79 12.47 -13.80
N GLY A 329 -13.72 12.07 -13.11
CA GLY A 329 -13.57 10.72 -12.55
C GLY A 329 -14.62 10.38 -11.49
N LEU A 330 -15.27 11.38 -10.84
CA LEU A 330 -16.27 11.11 -9.82
C LEU A 330 -17.61 10.65 -10.41
N VAL A 331 -17.91 10.97 -11.66
CA VAL A 331 -19.22 10.68 -12.28
C VAL A 331 -19.52 9.18 -12.27
N ASP A 332 -18.55 8.34 -12.56
CA ASP A 332 -18.68 6.88 -12.55
C ASP A 332 -17.61 6.20 -11.65
N TYR A 333 -17.31 6.82 -10.51
CA TYR A 333 -16.27 6.37 -9.58
C TYR A 333 -16.66 5.12 -8.81
N TYR A 334 -17.87 5.12 -8.21
CA TYR A 334 -18.30 4.02 -7.36
C TYR A 334 -18.71 2.80 -8.17
N ALA A 335 -18.59 1.63 -7.55
CA ALA A 335 -18.90 0.35 -8.18
C ALA A 335 -20.33 0.28 -8.69
N ASN A 336 -20.50 0.04 -10.00
CA ASN A 336 -21.78 -0.22 -10.65
C ASN A 336 -22.07 -1.71 -10.70
N GLN A 337 -23.31 -2.10 -10.47
CA GLN A 337 -23.73 -3.50 -10.56
C GLN A 337 -24.18 -3.85 -11.97
N TYR A 338 -23.73 -4.99 -12.52
CA TYR A 338 -24.25 -5.49 -13.79
C TYR A 338 -25.76 -5.68 -13.72
N THR A 339 -26.49 -5.22 -14.75
CA THR A 339 -27.96 -5.20 -14.75
C THR A 339 -28.60 -6.59 -14.65
N ASN A 340 -27.86 -7.62 -15.05
CA ASN A 340 -28.28 -9.03 -14.98
C ASN A 340 -27.64 -9.80 -13.83
N TYR A 341 -26.97 -9.11 -12.88
CA TYR A 341 -26.37 -9.77 -11.73
C TYR A 341 -27.43 -10.41 -10.84
N ALA A 342 -27.19 -11.67 -10.49
CA ALA A 342 -28.02 -12.42 -9.56
C ALA A 342 -27.15 -13.20 -8.58
N GLU A 343 -27.00 -12.68 -7.38
CA GLU A 343 -26.14 -13.23 -6.32
C GLU A 343 -26.36 -14.74 -6.05
N LYS A 344 -27.58 -15.22 -6.26
CA LYS A 344 -27.93 -16.65 -6.04
C LYS A 344 -27.65 -17.55 -7.24
N ASP A 345 -27.35 -16.98 -8.41
CA ASP A 345 -27.00 -17.75 -9.60
C ASP A 345 -25.48 -18.02 -9.66
N THR A 346 -25.01 -18.94 -8.81
CA THR A 346 -23.62 -19.34 -8.73
C THR A 346 -23.10 -20.08 -9.96
N SER A 347 -23.96 -20.38 -10.95
CA SER A 347 -23.57 -20.96 -12.22
C SER A 347 -23.03 -19.91 -13.19
N LYS A 348 -23.51 -18.65 -13.09
CA LYS A 348 -23.07 -17.50 -13.88
C LYS A 348 -22.16 -16.59 -13.11
N TRP A 349 -22.39 -16.42 -11.80
CA TRP A 349 -21.65 -15.53 -10.94
C TRP A 349 -20.95 -16.34 -9.87
N TYR A 350 -19.66 -16.35 -9.92
CA TYR A 350 -18.86 -16.97 -8.89
C TYR A 350 -18.92 -16.07 -7.64
N SER A 351 -19.93 -16.29 -6.80
CA SER A 351 -20.05 -15.51 -5.58
C SER A 351 -19.32 -16.20 -4.43
N VAL A 352 -18.65 -15.42 -3.60
CA VAL A 352 -18.16 -15.88 -2.31
C VAL A 352 -19.36 -16.20 -1.44
N ALA A 353 -19.41 -17.43 -0.94
CA ALA A 353 -20.58 -18.00 -0.27
C ALA A 353 -21.01 -17.28 1.05
N ASN A 354 -20.32 -16.23 1.48
CA ASN A 354 -20.60 -15.54 2.74
C ASN A 354 -20.32 -14.02 2.66
N GLY A 355 -21.24 -13.29 2.07
CA GLY A 355 -21.47 -11.97 2.61
C GLY A 355 -20.71 -10.80 2.03
N GLY A 356 -20.69 -10.64 0.72
CA GLY A 356 -20.67 -9.27 0.18
C GLY A 356 -19.32 -8.59 0.02
N LEU A 357 -18.22 -9.33 0.09
CA LEU A 357 -16.87 -8.77 -0.18
C LEU A 357 -16.35 -9.05 -1.60
N ASP A 358 -17.16 -9.66 -2.49
CA ASP A 358 -16.76 -10.01 -3.85
C ASP A 358 -17.29 -8.97 -4.85
N GLY A 359 -16.40 -8.36 -5.60
CA GLY A 359 -16.72 -7.42 -6.67
C GLY A 359 -17.09 -8.06 -8.01
N ASN A 360 -17.17 -9.39 -8.13
CA ASN A 360 -17.45 -10.08 -9.39
C ASN A 360 -18.70 -9.62 -10.11
N GLY A 361 -19.70 -9.15 -9.38
CA GLY A 361 -20.96 -8.62 -9.94
C GLY A 361 -20.93 -7.13 -10.27
N TYR A 362 -19.74 -6.51 -10.22
CA TYR A 362 -19.58 -5.06 -10.27
C TYR A 362 -18.49 -4.65 -11.27
N TYR A 363 -18.62 -3.42 -11.75
CA TYR A 363 -17.67 -2.78 -12.64
C TYR A 363 -17.56 -1.29 -12.33
N THR A 364 -16.51 -0.67 -12.84
CA THR A 364 -16.32 0.78 -12.92
C THR A 364 -15.75 1.15 -14.28
N THR A 365 -15.99 2.37 -14.74
CA THR A 365 -15.45 2.89 -15.99
C THR A 365 -14.63 4.14 -15.72
N TYR A 366 -13.41 4.19 -16.26
CA TYR A 366 -12.54 5.36 -16.15
C TYR A 366 -12.63 6.18 -17.44
N GLN A 367 -13.83 6.73 -17.68
CA GLN A 367 -14.15 7.49 -18.90
C GLN A 367 -13.34 8.78 -19.02
N GLU A 368 -12.83 9.29 -17.92
CA GLU A 368 -11.96 10.46 -17.91
C GLU A 368 -10.61 10.23 -18.60
N GLY A 369 -10.21 8.97 -18.80
CA GLY A 369 -8.95 8.64 -19.44
C GLY A 369 -7.75 9.20 -18.69
N ILE A 370 -6.93 10.01 -19.37
CA ILE A 370 -5.75 10.67 -18.76
C ILE A 370 -6.10 11.91 -17.92
N TYR A 371 -7.36 12.38 -17.97
CA TYR A 371 -7.78 13.63 -17.34
C TYR A 371 -8.10 13.46 -15.84
N VAL A 372 -7.09 13.08 -15.07
CA VAL A 372 -7.11 12.96 -13.61
C VAL A 372 -6.45 14.18 -12.99
N GLY A 373 -7.04 14.75 -11.92
CA GLY A 373 -6.47 15.88 -11.18
C GLY A 373 -6.18 17.10 -12.05
N TYR A 374 -5.00 17.71 -11.87
CA TYR A 374 -4.60 18.92 -12.59
C TYR A 374 -4.57 18.73 -14.11
N ARG A 375 -4.33 17.49 -14.60
CA ARG A 375 -4.39 17.21 -16.06
C ARG A 375 -5.75 17.55 -16.65
N TYR A 376 -6.83 17.37 -15.89
CA TYR A 376 -8.15 17.85 -16.29
C TYR A 376 -8.31 19.35 -16.12
N TYR A 377 -8.08 19.88 -14.91
CA TYR A 377 -8.43 21.25 -14.58
C TYR A 377 -7.64 22.27 -15.40
N GLU A 378 -6.35 22.05 -15.55
CA GLU A 378 -5.45 22.94 -16.29
C GLU A 378 -5.67 22.85 -17.81
N THR A 379 -5.98 21.63 -18.32
CA THR A 379 -6.24 21.46 -19.76
C THR A 379 -7.52 22.16 -20.15
N ARG A 380 -8.56 22.03 -19.35
CA ARG A 380 -9.82 22.70 -19.64
C ARG A 380 -9.70 24.22 -19.54
N TYR A 381 -8.90 24.71 -18.57
CA TYR A 381 -8.57 26.13 -18.47
C TYR A 381 -7.84 26.64 -19.72
N GLU A 382 -6.81 25.94 -20.17
CA GLU A 382 -6.09 26.32 -21.40
C GLU A 382 -7.05 26.42 -22.59
N ASP A 383 -7.90 25.41 -22.76
CA ASP A 383 -8.85 25.36 -23.88
C ASP A 383 -9.87 26.52 -23.83
N VAL A 384 -10.30 26.96 -22.63
CA VAL A 384 -11.14 28.15 -22.46
C VAL A 384 -10.40 29.42 -22.91
N VAL A 385 -9.16 29.62 -22.45
CA VAL A 385 -8.34 30.76 -22.80
C VAL A 385 -8.05 30.83 -24.30
N MET A 386 -7.81 29.68 -24.93
CA MET A 386 -7.57 29.57 -26.36
C MET A 386 -8.87 29.70 -27.19
N GLY A 387 -10.03 29.61 -26.58
CA GLY A 387 -11.31 29.65 -27.26
C GLY A 387 -11.62 28.42 -28.09
N THR A 388 -11.19 27.25 -27.62
CA THR A 388 -11.45 25.94 -28.24
C THR A 388 -12.95 25.67 -28.33
N GLN A 389 -13.39 25.06 -29.42
CA GLN A 389 -14.81 24.69 -29.60
C GLN A 389 -15.22 23.59 -28.61
N ASN A 390 -16.49 23.64 -28.18
CA ASN A 390 -17.08 22.62 -27.29
C ASN A 390 -16.45 22.48 -25.91
N VAL A 391 -15.69 23.49 -25.44
CA VAL A 391 -15.13 23.51 -24.08
C VAL A 391 -16.24 23.67 -23.00
N GLY A 392 -17.37 24.28 -23.36
CA GLY A 392 -18.46 24.58 -22.44
C GLY A 392 -18.19 25.76 -21.52
N GLU A 393 -19.04 25.91 -20.51
CA GLU A 393 -18.82 26.88 -19.45
C GLU A 393 -17.85 26.30 -18.43
N TYR A 394 -16.73 26.98 -18.20
CA TYR A 394 -15.74 26.62 -17.19
C TYR A 394 -15.03 27.86 -16.70
N ASP A 395 -15.00 28.04 -15.40
CA ASP A 395 -14.29 29.15 -14.73
C ASP A 395 -13.32 28.56 -13.71
N TYR A 396 -12.06 28.57 -14.05
CA TYR A 396 -10.99 28.03 -13.22
C TYR A 396 -10.98 28.63 -11.81
N ALA A 397 -11.12 29.97 -11.71
CA ALA A 397 -11.02 30.68 -10.45
C ALA A 397 -12.15 30.37 -9.46
N SER A 398 -13.30 29.88 -9.96
CA SER A 398 -14.41 29.40 -9.12
C SER A 398 -14.46 27.87 -8.96
N THR A 399 -13.56 27.14 -9.61
CA THR A 399 -13.48 25.68 -9.57
C THR A 399 -12.33 25.19 -8.70
N VAL A 400 -11.11 25.72 -8.91
CA VAL A 400 -9.90 25.30 -8.22
C VAL A 400 -9.55 26.30 -7.13
N ALA A 401 -9.46 25.82 -5.90
CA ALA A 401 -9.05 26.61 -4.74
C ALA A 401 -7.51 26.70 -4.63
N TYR A 402 -6.84 25.58 -4.81
CA TYR A 402 -5.38 25.48 -4.83
C TYR A 402 -4.94 24.46 -5.90
N PRO A 403 -4.05 24.86 -6.83
CA PRO A 403 -3.57 23.95 -7.86
C PRO A 403 -2.61 22.90 -7.32
N PHE A 404 -2.44 21.80 -8.04
CA PHE A 404 -1.35 20.84 -7.82
C PHE A 404 0.00 21.55 -7.77
N GLY A 405 0.84 21.17 -6.82
CA GLY A 405 2.16 21.77 -6.64
C GLY A 405 2.17 23.09 -5.88
N TYR A 406 1.02 23.57 -5.37
CA TYR A 406 0.93 24.82 -4.60
C TYR A 406 1.52 24.65 -3.20
N GLY A 407 2.29 25.65 -2.74
CA GLY A 407 2.80 25.76 -1.38
C GLY A 407 3.34 27.14 -1.09
N MET A 408 3.23 27.60 0.15
CA MET A 408 3.78 28.86 0.64
C MET A 408 4.94 28.63 1.60
N SER A 409 5.75 29.65 1.80
CA SER A 409 6.85 29.70 2.75
C SER A 409 6.76 30.94 3.63
N TYR A 410 7.43 30.95 4.79
CA TYR A 410 7.62 32.14 5.63
C TYR A 410 8.64 33.13 5.04
N THR A 411 9.32 32.72 3.96
CA THR A 411 10.25 33.59 3.21
C THR A 411 9.77 33.74 1.78
N THR A 412 10.48 34.55 0.99
CA THR A 412 10.20 34.74 -0.44
C THR A 412 11.41 34.34 -1.25
N PHE A 413 11.17 33.79 -2.42
CA PHE A 413 12.20 33.44 -3.37
C PHE A 413 12.02 34.18 -4.67
N ASP A 414 13.13 34.56 -5.31
CA ASP A 414 13.16 35.15 -6.63
C ASP A 414 13.88 34.18 -7.57
N TRP A 415 13.21 33.88 -8.69
CA TRP A 415 13.74 32.96 -9.70
C TRP A 415 14.28 33.76 -10.87
N SER A 416 15.42 33.31 -11.40
CA SER A 416 16.06 34.00 -12.55
C SER A 416 16.89 33.02 -13.38
N ASN A 417 17.40 33.50 -14.51
CA ASN A 417 18.32 32.77 -15.38
C ASN A 417 17.80 31.35 -15.80
N PHE A 418 16.50 31.22 -16.02
CA PHE A 418 15.96 30.00 -16.60
C PHE A 418 16.69 29.67 -17.91
N GLN A 419 17.18 28.45 -18.00
CA GLN A 419 17.78 27.93 -19.23
C GLN A 419 17.27 26.52 -19.45
N SER A 420 17.04 26.18 -20.71
CA SER A 420 16.79 24.80 -21.11
C SER A 420 17.49 24.49 -22.42
N SER A 421 18.00 23.27 -22.54
CA SER A 421 18.67 22.82 -23.77
C SER A 421 18.51 21.33 -23.93
N TYR A 422 18.29 20.90 -25.17
CA TYR A 422 18.27 19.47 -25.51
C TYR A 422 19.71 18.98 -25.76
N ASP A 423 20.06 17.88 -25.11
CA ASP A 423 21.31 17.15 -25.32
C ASP A 423 21.03 15.86 -26.09
N ALA A 424 21.41 15.83 -27.36
CA ALA A 424 21.22 14.66 -28.21
C ALA A 424 22.12 13.45 -27.85
N ALA A 425 23.14 13.65 -27.01
CA ALA A 425 24.00 12.52 -26.59
C ALA A 425 23.36 11.69 -25.46
N THR A 426 22.57 12.33 -24.62
CA THR A 426 21.85 11.70 -23.50
C THR A 426 20.34 11.57 -23.77
N ASP A 427 19.87 12.07 -24.93
CA ASP A 427 18.45 12.17 -25.28
C ASP A 427 17.60 12.79 -24.17
N SER A 428 18.09 13.91 -23.61
CA SER A 428 17.43 14.57 -22.48
C SER A 428 17.50 16.10 -22.58
N PHE A 429 16.63 16.76 -21.82
CA PHE A 429 16.67 18.20 -21.61
C PHE A 429 17.31 18.51 -20.26
N ASN A 430 18.18 19.53 -20.26
CA ASN A 430 18.74 20.06 -19.02
C ASN A 430 18.08 21.41 -18.75
N ILE A 431 17.29 21.48 -17.68
CA ILE A 431 16.61 22.70 -17.19
C ILE A 431 17.40 23.23 -16.00
N SER A 432 17.67 24.54 -15.95
CA SER A 432 18.26 25.16 -14.79
C SER A 432 17.58 26.48 -14.44
N VAL A 433 17.48 26.77 -13.14
CA VAL A 433 16.89 27.97 -12.56
C VAL A 433 17.73 28.41 -11.39
N ASP A 434 18.14 29.70 -11.37
CA ASP A 434 18.74 30.32 -10.19
C ASP A 434 17.63 30.73 -9.21
N VAL A 435 17.65 30.15 -8.01
CA VAL A 435 16.71 30.45 -6.92
C VAL A 435 17.44 31.25 -5.85
N LYS A 436 16.88 32.37 -5.44
CA LYS A 436 17.43 33.26 -4.41
C LYS A 436 16.43 33.52 -3.31
N ASN A 437 16.83 33.27 -2.07
CA ASN A 437 16.04 33.68 -0.91
C ASN A 437 16.10 35.20 -0.75
N THR A 438 15.00 35.90 -1.00
CA THR A 438 14.87 37.34 -0.90
C THR A 438 14.19 37.82 0.36
N GLY A 439 13.68 36.91 1.17
CA GLY A 439 13.02 37.23 2.43
C GLY A 439 13.99 37.29 3.62
N SER A 440 13.45 37.15 4.82
CA SER A 440 14.18 37.34 6.09
C SER A 440 14.41 36.07 6.90
N VAL A 441 13.87 34.95 6.45
CA VAL A 441 13.95 33.64 7.11
C VAL A 441 14.64 32.64 6.18
N ALA A 442 15.44 31.73 6.73
CA ALA A 442 16.00 30.65 5.92
C ALA A 442 14.88 29.71 5.43
N GLY A 443 15.00 29.19 4.21
CA GLY A 443 13.97 28.33 3.64
C GLY A 443 14.47 27.51 2.47
N LYS A 444 13.70 26.49 2.10
CA LYS A 444 13.88 25.67 0.88
C LYS A 444 12.79 26.02 -0.12
N GLU A 445 13.12 25.88 -1.40
CA GLU A 445 12.20 26.13 -2.53
C GLU A 445 12.19 24.93 -3.46
N VAL A 446 11.04 24.65 -4.08
CA VAL A 446 10.87 23.58 -5.07
C VAL A 446 10.70 24.19 -6.47
N VAL A 447 11.58 23.82 -7.37
CA VAL A 447 11.43 24.10 -8.81
C VAL A 447 10.74 22.91 -9.46
N GLN A 448 9.56 23.13 -10.03
CA GLN A 448 8.78 22.11 -10.73
C GLN A 448 8.90 22.33 -12.24
N ALA A 449 9.28 21.31 -12.99
CA ALA A 449 9.40 21.35 -14.44
C ALA A 449 8.23 20.61 -15.08
N TYR A 450 7.55 21.29 -16.01
CA TYR A 450 6.42 20.77 -16.74
C TYR A 450 6.68 20.80 -18.23
N PHE A 451 6.03 19.88 -18.96
CA PHE A 451 6.01 19.94 -20.42
C PHE A 451 4.59 20.01 -20.96
N GLN A 452 4.47 20.52 -22.16
CA GLN A 452 3.27 20.44 -22.97
C GLN A 452 3.61 19.83 -24.31
N SER A 453 2.91 18.79 -24.73
CA SER A 453 2.97 18.18 -26.05
C SER A 453 2.06 18.91 -27.05
N PRO A 454 2.35 18.86 -28.35
CA PRO A 454 1.42 19.31 -29.38
C PRO A 454 0.17 18.41 -29.39
N TYR A 455 -1.03 19.01 -29.44
CA TYR A 455 -2.29 18.30 -29.64
C TYR A 455 -2.75 18.52 -31.08
N THR A 456 -2.55 17.51 -31.91
CA THR A 456 -2.59 17.60 -33.36
C THR A 456 -3.91 17.11 -33.97
N GLU A 457 -4.09 17.28 -35.27
CA GLU A 457 -5.22 16.66 -35.97
C GLU A 457 -5.08 15.13 -36.04
N TYR A 458 -3.86 14.60 -35.92
CA TYR A 458 -3.64 13.17 -35.80
C TYR A 458 -4.20 12.63 -34.48
N ASP A 459 -3.92 13.31 -33.38
CA ASP A 459 -4.45 12.94 -32.06
C ASP A 459 -5.97 12.88 -32.05
N LYS A 460 -6.60 13.98 -32.52
CA LYS A 460 -8.06 14.10 -32.58
C LYS A 460 -8.74 13.05 -33.45
N ALA A 461 -8.06 12.67 -34.53
CA ALA A 461 -8.58 11.65 -35.47
C ALA A 461 -8.43 10.22 -34.94
N ASN A 462 -7.48 10.01 -34.02
CA ASN A 462 -7.10 8.68 -33.53
C ASN A 462 -7.37 8.48 -32.03
N GLY A 463 -8.05 9.44 -31.38
CA GLY A 463 -8.45 9.31 -29.99
C GLY A 463 -7.28 9.35 -29.00
N ILE A 464 -6.15 10.00 -29.36
CA ILE A 464 -5.02 10.20 -28.47
C ILE A 464 -5.27 11.48 -27.67
N GLU A 465 -5.19 11.41 -26.36
CA GLU A 465 -5.43 12.57 -25.49
C GLU A 465 -4.11 13.08 -24.90
N LYS A 466 -4.04 14.40 -24.68
CA LYS A 466 -2.86 15.08 -24.12
C LYS A 466 -3.28 16.20 -23.19
N ALA A 467 -2.69 16.23 -22.01
CA ALA A 467 -2.90 17.32 -21.07
C ALA A 467 -2.21 18.61 -21.52
N SER A 468 -2.65 19.76 -21.01
CA SER A 468 -2.02 21.06 -21.28
C SER A 468 -0.64 21.16 -20.67
N VAL A 469 -0.44 20.58 -19.50
CA VAL A 469 0.86 20.44 -18.84
C VAL A 469 0.92 19.12 -18.09
N GLU A 470 2.13 18.55 -18.02
CA GLU A 470 2.43 17.35 -17.23
C GLU A 470 3.76 17.54 -16.52
N LEU A 471 3.84 17.15 -15.25
CA LEU A 471 5.08 17.22 -14.47
C LEU A 471 6.10 16.24 -15.08
N CYS A 472 7.32 16.70 -15.33
CA CYS A 472 8.39 15.89 -15.91
C CYS A 472 9.73 16.00 -15.17
N GLY A 473 9.75 16.77 -14.09
CA GLY A 473 10.92 16.92 -13.25
C GLY A 473 10.69 17.89 -12.10
N PHE A 474 11.47 17.75 -11.06
CA PHE A 474 11.48 18.69 -9.95
C PHE A 474 12.85 18.68 -9.26
N GLY A 475 13.14 19.74 -8.54
CA GLY A 475 14.33 19.84 -7.70
C GLY A 475 14.10 20.79 -6.54
N LYS A 476 14.60 20.40 -5.35
CA LYS A 476 14.48 21.19 -4.13
C LYS A 476 15.83 21.78 -3.75
N THR A 477 15.86 23.07 -3.38
CA THR A 477 17.09 23.70 -2.91
C THR A 477 17.52 23.15 -1.57
N GLN A 478 18.80 23.32 -1.25
CA GLN A 478 19.24 23.25 0.13
C GLN A 478 18.59 24.37 0.96
N LEU A 479 18.79 24.37 2.27
CA LEU A 479 18.28 25.43 3.15
C LEU A 479 19.04 26.74 2.85
N LEU A 480 18.40 27.65 2.13
CA LEU A 480 18.98 28.94 1.75
C LEU A 480 18.80 29.99 2.85
N ALA A 481 19.89 30.54 3.36
CA ALA A 481 19.83 31.67 4.25
C ALA A 481 19.34 32.94 3.50
N PRO A 482 18.84 33.99 4.22
CA PRO A 482 18.45 35.27 3.60
C PRO A 482 19.55 35.85 2.70
N GLY A 483 19.21 36.08 1.43
CA GLY A 483 20.11 36.57 0.41
C GLY A 483 20.97 35.52 -0.32
N GLU A 484 20.97 34.28 0.13
CA GLU A 484 21.66 33.15 -0.50
C GLU A 484 20.95 32.70 -1.78
N SER A 485 21.70 32.12 -2.70
CA SER A 485 21.20 31.61 -3.99
C SER A 485 21.78 30.25 -4.31
N GLU A 486 20.99 29.44 -5.00
CA GLU A 486 21.37 28.12 -5.54
C GLU A 486 20.86 28.00 -6.97
N THR A 487 21.58 27.29 -7.82
CA THR A 487 21.08 26.89 -9.13
C THR A 487 20.52 25.48 -9.06
N VAL A 488 19.22 25.35 -9.18
CA VAL A 488 18.53 24.05 -9.29
C VAL A 488 18.66 23.58 -10.74
N THR A 489 19.10 22.34 -10.92
CA THR A 489 19.23 21.70 -12.25
C THR A 489 18.36 20.44 -12.29
N ILE A 490 17.54 20.32 -13.33
CA ILE A 490 16.62 19.21 -13.55
C ILE A 490 16.95 18.58 -14.90
N ASN A 491 17.18 17.27 -14.92
CA ASN A 491 17.33 16.50 -16.16
C ASN A 491 16.01 15.83 -16.50
N VAL A 492 15.49 16.07 -17.71
CA VAL A 492 14.25 15.52 -18.21
C VAL A 492 14.55 14.61 -19.42
N PRO A 493 14.43 13.28 -19.30
CA PRO A 493 14.55 12.40 -20.46
C PRO A 493 13.50 12.76 -21.53
N ARG A 494 13.88 12.75 -22.80
CA ARG A 494 12.93 13.08 -23.88
C ARG A 494 11.81 12.02 -24.00
N SER A 495 12.02 10.83 -23.51
CA SER A 495 11.00 9.79 -23.38
C SER A 495 9.78 10.22 -22.54
N GLU A 496 9.96 11.13 -21.56
CA GLU A 496 8.84 11.66 -20.78
C GLU A 496 7.85 12.49 -21.60
N LEU A 497 8.26 12.95 -22.80
CA LEU A 497 7.42 13.71 -23.71
C LEU A 497 6.66 12.82 -24.71
N ALA A 498 6.93 11.50 -24.73
CA ALA A 498 6.26 10.55 -25.60
C ALA A 498 4.86 10.23 -25.06
N CYS A 499 3.91 10.01 -25.97
CA CYS A 499 2.55 9.56 -25.61
C CYS A 499 2.27 8.18 -26.20
N TYR A 500 1.36 7.45 -25.58
CA TYR A 500 0.97 6.12 -26.05
C TYR A 500 -0.17 6.21 -27.08
N ASP A 501 0.10 5.74 -28.30
CA ASP A 501 -0.89 5.65 -29.36
C ASP A 501 -1.43 4.21 -29.44
N GLU A 502 -2.54 3.95 -28.77
CA GLU A 502 -3.14 2.60 -28.70
C GLU A 502 -3.85 2.19 -29.99
N ASN A 503 -4.23 3.14 -30.84
CA ASN A 503 -5.12 2.88 -31.96
C ASN A 503 -4.40 2.64 -33.30
N VAL A 504 -3.27 3.30 -33.55
CA VAL A 504 -2.57 3.27 -34.83
C VAL A 504 -1.16 2.70 -34.73
N ALA A 505 -0.29 3.38 -33.96
CA ALA A 505 1.10 2.92 -33.80
C ALA A 505 1.20 1.73 -32.82
N GLN A 506 0.28 1.64 -31.89
CA GLN A 506 0.21 0.65 -30.81
C GLN A 506 1.50 0.61 -29.98
N THR A 507 2.04 1.80 -29.70
CA THR A 507 3.28 2.00 -28.95
C THR A 507 3.43 3.48 -28.58
N TYR A 508 4.51 3.81 -27.85
CA TYR A 508 4.85 5.21 -27.56
C TYR A 508 5.38 5.91 -28.81
N ILE A 509 4.87 7.13 -29.06
CA ILE A 509 5.26 7.99 -30.17
C ILE A 509 5.67 9.37 -29.68
N LEU A 510 6.53 10.06 -30.43
CA LEU A 510 6.83 11.46 -30.24
C LEU A 510 6.47 12.21 -31.53
N GLU A 511 5.41 12.99 -31.52
CA GLU A 511 4.87 13.62 -32.71
C GLU A 511 5.70 14.79 -33.18
N ALA A 512 5.54 15.13 -34.45
CA ALA A 512 6.05 16.38 -35.02
C ALA A 512 5.25 17.57 -34.50
N GLY A 513 5.93 18.58 -33.96
CA GLY A 513 5.31 19.78 -33.44
C GLY A 513 6.19 20.51 -32.45
N ASP A 514 5.62 21.53 -31.85
CA ASP A 514 6.27 22.33 -30.81
C ASP A 514 5.88 21.79 -29.42
N TYR A 515 6.91 21.41 -28.66
CA TYR A 515 6.84 21.05 -27.25
C TYR A 515 7.31 22.24 -26.42
N TYR A 516 6.62 22.49 -25.33
CA TYR A 516 6.98 23.55 -24.40
C TYR A 516 7.43 22.93 -23.07
N LEU A 517 8.65 23.28 -22.63
CA LEU A 517 9.15 22.91 -21.31
C LEU A 517 9.23 24.19 -20.47
N THR A 518 8.64 24.15 -19.28
CA THR A 518 8.57 25.31 -18.41
C THR A 518 8.94 24.96 -16.97
N ALA A 519 9.57 25.89 -16.25
CA ALA A 519 9.72 25.83 -14.82
C ALA A 519 8.68 26.73 -14.14
N ALA A 520 8.00 26.22 -13.13
CA ALA A 520 6.90 26.92 -12.47
C ALA A 520 6.78 26.53 -10.99
N HIS A 521 6.08 27.36 -10.20
CA HIS A 521 5.82 27.07 -8.78
C HIS A 521 4.74 26.01 -8.58
N ASN A 522 3.86 25.82 -9.56
CA ASN A 522 2.73 24.88 -9.55
C ASN A 522 2.22 24.66 -10.98
N ALA A 523 1.28 23.74 -11.16
CA ALA A 523 0.73 23.40 -12.47
C ALA A 523 0.01 24.57 -13.15
N HIS A 524 -0.69 25.43 -12.40
CA HIS A 524 -1.41 26.56 -12.98
C HIS A 524 -0.46 27.64 -13.50
N ASP A 525 0.61 27.93 -12.78
CA ASP A 525 1.67 28.85 -13.25
C ASP A 525 2.34 28.28 -14.51
N ALA A 526 2.53 26.93 -14.57
CA ALA A 526 3.08 26.29 -15.75
C ALA A 526 2.22 26.51 -17.01
N VAL A 527 0.90 26.31 -16.90
CA VAL A 527 -0.03 26.59 -18.01
C VAL A 527 0.00 28.06 -18.40
N ASN A 528 -0.01 28.96 -17.43
CA ASN A 528 0.07 30.41 -17.70
C ASN A 528 1.39 30.81 -18.40
N ASN A 529 2.53 30.22 -18.02
CA ASN A 529 3.81 30.43 -18.68
C ASN A 529 3.77 29.97 -20.15
N VAL A 530 3.22 28.79 -20.42
CA VAL A 530 3.07 28.25 -21.78
C VAL A 530 2.12 29.13 -22.60
N LEU A 531 0.96 29.52 -22.04
CA LEU A 531 0.03 30.43 -22.69
C LEU A 531 0.68 31.77 -23.02
N ALA A 532 1.50 32.32 -22.11
CA ALA A 532 2.27 33.56 -22.36
C ALA A 532 3.28 33.37 -23.50
N ALA A 533 3.99 32.22 -23.56
CA ALA A 533 4.89 31.86 -24.65
C ALA A 533 4.16 31.75 -26.00
N LYS A 534 2.89 31.35 -25.99
CA LYS A 534 1.99 31.30 -27.16
C LYS A 534 1.38 32.71 -27.48
N GLY A 535 1.63 33.74 -26.67
CA GLY A 535 1.18 35.11 -26.89
C GLY A 535 -0.19 35.44 -26.27
N TYR A 536 -0.76 34.60 -25.40
CA TYR A 536 -1.97 34.91 -24.65
C TYR A 536 -1.68 35.76 -23.40
N THR A 537 -2.67 36.46 -22.92
CA THR A 537 -2.58 37.37 -21.76
C THR A 537 -3.92 37.35 -20.98
N THR A 538 -3.98 38.08 -19.87
CA THR A 538 -5.22 38.29 -19.12
C THR A 538 -6.35 38.91 -19.96
N ALA A 539 -6.05 39.57 -21.06
CA ALA A 539 -7.06 40.05 -22.01
C ALA A 539 -7.75 38.92 -22.78
N ASN A 540 -7.17 37.74 -22.82
CA ASN A 540 -7.75 36.53 -23.39
C ASN A 540 -8.46 35.64 -22.34
N GLY A 541 -8.57 36.11 -21.10
CA GLY A 541 -9.21 35.38 -20.02
C GLY A 541 -8.26 34.58 -19.11
N MET A 542 -6.94 34.77 -19.25
CA MET A 542 -6.02 34.17 -18.27
C MET A 542 -6.23 34.76 -16.87
N THR A 543 -6.13 33.94 -15.86
CA THR A 543 -6.26 34.29 -14.43
C THR A 543 -5.13 35.24 -13.99
N ALA A 544 -3.92 35.01 -14.50
CA ALA A 544 -2.73 35.84 -14.31
C ALA A 544 -1.88 35.87 -15.59
N ASN A 545 -1.00 36.85 -15.71
CA ASN A 545 0.00 36.84 -16.76
C ASN A 545 1.09 35.84 -16.38
N GLY A 546 1.34 34.87 -17.27
CA GLY A 546 2.49 34.01 -17.14
C GLY A 546 3.79 34.69 -17.54
N ASP A 547 4.91 34.05 -17.26
CA ASP A 547 6.23 34.50 -17.68
C ASP A 547 6.81 33.58 -18.80
N ALA A 548 6.71 34.09 -20.04
CA ALA A 548 7.25 33.37 -21.20
C ALA A 548 8.78 33.16 -21.13
N ALA A 549 9.50 33.91 -20.29
CA ALA A 549 10.94 33.72 -20.11
C ALA A 549 11.31 32.44 -19.39
N PHE A 550 10.35 31.82 -18.68
CA PHE A 550 10.49 30.49 -18.03
C PHE A 550 10.02 29.36 -18.91
N THR A 551 9.83 29.58 -20.22
CA THR A 551 9.40 28.54 -21.15
C THR A 551 10.41 28.38 -22.29
N TYR A 552 10.81 27.14 -22.54
CA TYR A 552 11.63 26.73 -23.69
C TYR A 552 10.78 26.00 -24.71
N THR A 553 10.89 26.33 -25.98
CA THR A 553 10.20 25.65 -27.08
C THR A 553 11.16 24.71 -27.78
N TYR A 554 10.81 23.41 -27.78
CA TYR A 554 11.50 22.41 -28.55
C TYR A 554 10.64 22.00 -29.73
N THR A 555 11.14 22.15 -30.97
CA THR A 555 10.43 21.72 -32.16
C THR A 555 10.91 20.33 -32.61
N ASN A 556 10.03 19.31 -32.51
CA ASN A 556 10.27 18.03 -33.12
C ASN A 556 9.83 18.08 -34.59
N GLY A 557 10.78 17.90 -35.50
CA GLY A 557 10.53 18.10 -36.95
C GLY A 557 9.80 16.95 -37.65
N VAL A 558 9.76 15.75 -37.02
CA VAL A 558 9.20 14.52 -37.62
C VAL A 558 8.59 13.65 -36.53
N THR A 559 7.43 13.07 -36.79
CA THR A 559 6.84 12.09 -35.87
C THR A 559 7.73 10.84 -35.80
N ASP A 560 8.16 10.50 -34.61
CA ASP A 560 8.99 9.34 -34.28
C ASP A 560 8.09 8.26 -33.66
N THR A 561 7.94 7.16 -34.35
CA THR A 561 7.17 5.98 -33.96
C THR A 561 8.08 4.77 -33.67
N GLU A 562 9.40 4.97 -33.65
CA GLU A 562 10.35 3.86 -33.54
C GLU A 562 11.22 3.96 -32.28
N THR A 563 11.73 5.13 -31.91
CA THR A 563 12.69 5.28 -30.80
C THR A 563 12.11 4.78 -29.48
N TYR A 564 10.88 5.16 -29.15
CA TYR A 564 10.23 4.77 -27.88
C TYR A 564 9.30 3.56 -28.01
N SER A 565 9.30 2.91 -29.20
CA SER A 565 8.63 1.62 -29.39
C SER A 565 9.41 0.43 -28.83
N ILE A 566 10.61 0.67 -28.34
CA ILE A 566 11.50 -0.32 -27.75
C ILE A 566 11.77 0.04 -26.30
N SER A 567 11.57 -0.91 -25.42
CA SER A 567 11.88 -0.73 -24.00
C SER A 567 13.36 -0.41 -23.78
N ALA A 568 13.64 0.65 -23.04
CA ALA A 568 15.00 1.01 -22.65
C ALA A 568 15.60 0.02 -21.63
N ALA A 569 14.77 -0.66 -20.85
CA ALA A 569 15.19 -1.59 -19.82
C ALA A 569 15.58 -2.97 -20.38
N THR A 570 14.86 -3.44 -21.40
CA THR A 570 15.00 -4.84 -21.86
C THR A 570 15.36 -4.96 -23.34
N GLY A 571 15.06 -3.96 -24.15
CA GLY A 571 15.17 -4.02 -25.61
C GLY A 571 13.98 -4.72 -26.29
N GLU A 572 12.96 -5.11 -25.56
CA GLU A 572 11.74 -5.70 -26.12
C GLU A 572 10.86 -4.63 -26.77
N LYS A 573 10.06 -5.07 -27.76
CA LYS A 573 9.15 -4.17 -28.45
C LYS A 573 7.90 -3.93 -27.61
N ILE A 574 7.55 -2.65 -27.41
CA ILE A 574 6.33 -2.20 -26.74
C ILE A 574 5.17 -2.24 -27.72
N THR A 575 4.08 -2.92 -27.34
CA THR A 575 2.84 -3.02 -28.12
C THR A 575 1.64 -3.12 -27.20
N ASN A 576 0.41 -2.98 -27.73
CA ASN A 576 -0.81 -3.19 -26.94
C ASN A 576 -0.80 -4.53 -26.22
N GLN A 577 -1.11 -4.50 -24.95
CA GLN A 577 -1.13 -5.65 -24.04
C GLN A 577 -2.42 -5.75 -23.23
N LEU A 578 -3.24 -4.73 -23.23
CA LEU A 578 -4.37 -4.57 -22.30
C LEU A 578 -5.72 -4.45 -23.02
N ASP A 579 -5.86 -5.07 -24.19
CA ASP A 579 -7.08 -5.03 -25.03
C ASP A 579 -8.36 -5.34 -24.23
N SER A 580 -8.27 -6.17 -23.17
CA SER A 580 -9.43 -6.49 -22.32
C SER A 580 -9.97 -5.29 -21.53
N ALA A 581 -9.22 -4.21 -21.40
CA ALA A 581 -9.69 -2.99 -20.76
C ALA A 581 -10.73 -2.26 -21.62
N ASP A 582 -10.69 -2.45 -22.94
CA ASP A 582 -11.66 -1.88 -23.88
C ASP A 582 -12.96 -2.72 -23.86
N MET A 583 -14.10 -2.06 -23.73
CA MET A 583 -15.43 -2.69 -23.76
C MET A 583 -15.70 -3.41 -25.09
N THR A 584 -15.15 -2.92 -26.21
CA THR A 584 -15.30 -3.55 -27.53
C THR A 584 -14.70 -4.94 -27.61
N TYR A 585 -13.68 -5.26 -26.80
CA TYR A 585 -13.09 -6.61 -26.68
C TYR A 585 -14.17 -7.66 -26.34
N TYR A 586 -15.18 -7.27 -25.55
CA TYR A 586 -16.31 -8.12 -25.17
C TYR A 586 -17.51 -7.95 -26.07
N GLY A 587 -17.39 -7.19 -27.17
CA GLY A 587 -18.48 -6.96 -28.14
C GLY A 587 -19.52 -5.97 -27.68
N TYR A 588 -19.22 -5.10 -26.73
CA TYR A 588 -20.02 -3.91 -26.41
C TYR A 588 -19.72 -2.78 -27.40
N ASP A 589 -20.56 -1.74 -27.36
CA ASP A 589 -20.26 -0.50 -28.07
C ASP A 589 -19.03 0.18 -27.44
N GLU A 590 -18.33 0.98 -28.25
CA GLU A 590 -17.19 1.79 -27.79
C GLU A 590 -17.60 2.72 -26.65
N MET A 591 -16.79 2.81 -25.60
CA MET A 591 -17.02 3.69 -24.47
C MET A 591 -16.76 5.15 -24.89
N ASN A 592 -17.65 6.05 -24.48
CA ASN A 592 -17.48 7.48 -24.76
C ASN A 592 -16.42 8.06 -23.81
N MET A 593 -15.17 8.02 -24.25
CA MET A 593 -14.04 8.58 -23.48
C MET A 593 -14.05 10.11 -23.54
N LEU A 594 -13.70 10.76 -22.44
CA LEU A 594 -13.55 12.20 -22.34
C LEU A 594 -12.42 12.69 -23.27
N THR A 595 -12.74 13.63 -24.15
CA THR A 595 -11.76 14.22 -25.07
C THR A 595 -11.76 15.74 -25.00
N ARG A 596 -10.56 16.35 -24.99
CA ARG A 596 -10.42 17.81 -25.08
C ARG A 596 -10.89 18.38 -26.43
N ALA A 597 -11.02 17.55 -27.45
CA ALA A 597 -11.60 17.96 -28.72
C ALA A 597 -13.11 18.27 -28.60
N ASN A 598 -13.80 17.73 -27.58
CA ASN A 598 -15.25 17.87 -27.41
C ASN A 598 -15.72 17.70 -25.97
N TRP A 599 -15.21 18.49 -25.03
CA TRP A 599 -15.50 18.38 -23.60
C TRP A 599 -17.00 18.20 -23.28
N THR A 600 -17.87 19.01 -23.88
CA THR A 600 -19.31 18.97 -23.59
C THR A 600 -20.03 17.77 -24.18
N GLY A 601 -19.52 17.20 -25.25
CA GLY A 601 -20.13 16.05 -25.94
C GLY A 601 -19.63 14.70 -25.44
N THR A 602 -18.56 14.70 -24.63
CA THR A 602 -17.93 13.50 -24.13
C THR A 602 -17.80 13.47 -22.61
N TRP A 603 -18.54 14.35 -21.90
CA TRP A 603 -18.55 14.33 -20.45
C TRP A 603 -19.00 12.95 -19.93
N PRO A 604 -18.28 12.36 -18.94
CA PRO A 604 -18.61 11.04 -18.43
C PRO A 604 -20.04 10.89 -17.97
N GLU A 605 -20.60 9.71 -18.14
CA GLU A 605 -21.94 9.36 -17.69
C GLU A 605 -21.97 7.93 -17.13
N LYS A 606 -22.97 7.64 -16.30
CA LYS A 606 -23.14 6.28 -15.78
C LYS A 606 -23.60 5.35 -16.88
N ILE A 607 -22.80 4.32 -17.15
CA ILE A 607 -23.09 3.31 -18.18
C ILE A 607 -23.73 2.09 -17.51
N ALA A 608 -24.86 1.61 -18.03
CA ALA A 608 -25.49 0.38 -17.56
C ALA A 608 -25.04 -0.82 -18.42
N ILE A 609 -24.32 -1.76 -17.83
CA ILE A 609 -23.81 -2.95 -18.54
C ILE A 609 -24.60 -4.19 -18.15
N GLU A 610 -25.02 -4.97 -19.16
CA GLU A 610 -25.48 -6.35 -19.00
C GLU A 610 -24.30 -7.28 -19.31
N ALA A 611 -23.80 -8.05 -18.34
CA ALA A 611 -22.69 -8.96 -18.56
C ALA A 611 -23.09 -10.04 -19.56
N ASN A 612 -22.41 -10.06 -20.70
CA ASN A 612 -22.59 -11.04 -21.77
C ASN A 612 -21.71 -12.29 -21.56
N ASP A 613 -21.91 -13.31 -22.38
CA ASP A 613 -21.19 -14.59 -22.25
C ASP A 613 -19.66 -14.43 -22.43
N ALA A 614 -19.21 -13.49 -23.25
CA ALA A 614 -17.78 -13.25 -23.45
C ALA A 614 -17.12 -12.70 -22.17
N LEU A 615 -17.73 -11.70 -21.56
CA LEU A 615 -17.25 -11.12 -20.31
C LEU A 615 -17.31 -12.13 -19.14
N LEU A 616 -18.40 -12.92 -19.09
CA LEU A 616 -18.58 -13.92 -18.03
C LEU A 616 -17.54 -15.04 -18.05
N VAL A 617 -16.93 -15.33 -19.18
CA VAL A 617 -15.80 -16.30 -19.28
C VAL A 617 -14.60 -15.81 -18.47
N ASP A 618 -14.26 -14.53 -18.60
CA ASP A 618 -13.12 -13.93 -17.91
C ASP A 618 -13.41 -13.62 -16.42
N ILE A 619 -14.66 -13.24 -16.11
CA ILE A 619 -15.09 -13.04 -14.72
C ILE A 619 -15.07 -14.35 -13.92
N ASN A 620 -15.30 -15.50 -14.58
CA ASN A 620 -15.38 -16.83 -13.93
C ASN A 620 -14.24 -17.76 -14.34
N PRO A 621 -12.98 -17.39 -14.18
CA PRO A 621 -11.84 -18.15 -14.69
C PRO A 621 -11.68 -19.54 -14.07
N TYR A 622 -12.12 -19.72 -12.83
CA TYR A 622 -11.99 -20.96 -12.05
C TYR A 622 -12.52 -22.23 -12.74
N GLN A 623 -13.32 -22.06 -13.79
CA GLN A 623 -13.87 -23.21 -14.55
C GLN A 623 -13.17 -23.43 -15.88
N SER A 624 -12.19 -22.60 -16.26
CA SER A 624 -11.73 -22.52 -17.64
C SER A 624 -10.44 -23.26 -17.95
N TYR A 625 -9.50 -23.39 -16.98
CA TYR A 625 -8.24 -24.08 -17.29
C TYR A 625 -8.43 -25.58 -17.46
N LYS A 626 -8.13 -26.09 -18.64
CA LYS A 626 -8.22 -27.52 -19.03
C LYS A 626 -6.96 -28.02 -19.72
N GLY A 627 -5.83 -27.33 -19.52
CA GLY A 627 -4.60 -27.53 -20.27
C GLY A 627 -4.48 -26.54 -21.43
N ILE A 628 -3.27 -26.42 -21.96
CA ILE A 628 -2.95 -25.60 -23.14
C ILE A 628 -3.02 -26.49 -24.36
N ASP A 629 -3.97 -26.19 -25.28
CA ASP A 629 -4.14 -26.95 -26.51
C ASP A 629 -2.86 -26.87 -27.35
N GLY A 630 -2.31 -28.05 -27.70
CA GLY A 630 -1.11 -28.16 -28.50
C GLY A 630 0.20 -27.85 -27.77
N SER A 631 0.18 -27.77 -26.43
CA SER A 631 1.40 -27.60 -25.64
C SER A 631 2.41 -28.74 -25.93
N THR A 632 3.68 -28.35 -26.06
CA THR A 632 4.82 -29.26 -26.18
C THR A 632 5.76 -29.16 -24.99
N THR A 633 5.32 -28.55 -23.90
CA THR A 633 6.09 -28.40 -22.66
C THR A 633 6.44 -29.76 -22.08
N GLU A 634 7.71 -30.00 -21.82
CA GLU A 634 8.17 -31.21 -21.15
C GLU A 634 8.16 -31.02 -19.63
N MET A 635 7.92 -32.12 -18.91
CA MET A 635 7.98 -32.10 -17.46
C MET A 635 9.40 -31.77 -16.99
N PRO A 636 9.60 -30.70 -16.19
CA PRO A 636 10.94 -30.35 -15.72
C PRO A 636 11.50 -31.41 -14.74
N THR A 637 12.82 -31.48 -14.61
CA THR A 637 13.48 -32.27 -13.59
C THR A 637 13.17 -31.77 -12.19
N MET A 638 12.89 -32.66 -11.25
CA MET A 638 12.58 -32.35 -9.86
C MET A 638 13.18 -33.41 -8.94
N GLY A 639 13.52 -33.03 -7.71
CA GLY A 639 13.99 -33.95 -6.66
C GLY A 639 15.37 -34.59 -6.93
N ALA A 640 16.18 -33.97 -7.80
CA ALA A 640 17.56 -34.40 -8.01
C ALA A 640 18.43 -34.17 -6.77
N ASP A 641 19.54 -34.90 -6.63
CA ASP A 641 20.55 -34.69 -5.59
C ASP A 641 21.82 -34.09 -6.22
N ASN A 642 21.80 -32.80 -6.48
CA ASN A 642 22.92 -32.05 -7.08
C ASN A 642 23.86 -31.43 -6.03
N GLY A 643 23.50 -31.50 -4.74
CA GLY A 643 24.28 -30.98 -3.62
C GLY A 643 24.33 -29.47 -3.55
N MET A 644 23.40 -28.78 -4.24
CA MET A 644 23.32 -27.33 -4.27
C MET A 644 22.61 -26.77 -3.02
N THR A 645 23.02 -25.61 -2.57
CA THR A 645 22.34 -24.83 -1.51
C THR A 645 22.07 -23.42 -2.01
N LEU A 646 21.06 -22.75 -1.46
CA LEU A 646 20.79 -21.36 -1.80
C LEU A 646 21.96 -20.43 -1.45
N GLY A 647 22.74 -20.77 -0.41
CA GLY A 647 23.96 -20.05 -0.08
C GLY A 647 25.04 -20.05 -1.17
N MET A 648 25.01 -21.02 -2.11
CA MET A 648 25.90 -21.04 -3.29
C MET A 648 25.48 -20.04 -4.36
N MET A 649 24.24 -19.53 -4.28
CA MET A 649 23.65 -18.67 -5.30
C MET A 649 23.70 -17.18 -4.92
N ILE A 650 24.17 -16.84 -3.74
CA ILE A 650 24.30 -15.45 -3.28
C ILE A 650 25.18 -14.65 -4.24
N GLY A 651 24.64 -13.53 -4.77
CA GLY A 651 25.34 -12.63 -5.67
C GLY A 651 25.51 -13.14 -7.12
N LYS A 652 24.90 -14.27 -7.47
CA LYS A 652 24.87 -14.75 -8.85
C LYS A 652 23.79 -14.03 -9.66
N ASP A 653 24.07 -13.81 -10.95
CA ASP A 653 23.12 -13.26 -11.88
C ASP A 653 21.88 -14.16 -12.05
N TYR A 654 20.74 -13.56 -12.43
CA TYR A 654 19.49 -14.30 -12.62
C TYR A 654 19.62 -15.45 -13.65
N ASP A 655 20.39 -15.25 -14.71
CA ASP A 655 20.58 -16.23 -15.80
C ASP A 655 21.77 -17.18 -15.58
N ASP A 656 22.37 -17.20 -14.36
CA ASP A 656 23.49 -18.11 -14.09
C ASP A 656 23.03 -19.59 -14.21
N PRO A 657 23.73 -20.44 -14.99
CA PRO A 657 23.30 -21.81 -15.26
C PRO A 657 23.29 -22.73 -14.02
N ASP A 658 23.85 -22.33 -12.90
CA ASP A 658 23.75 -23.08 -11.66
C ASP A 658 22.34 -23.02 -11.05
N TRP A 659 21.51 -22.06 -11.44
CA TRP A 659 20.09 -22.01 -11.03
C TRP A 659 19.32 -23.25 -11.50
N ASP A 660 19.55 -23.73 -12.73
CA ASP A 660 18.91 -24.95 -13.22
C ASP A 660 19.26 -26.16 -12.33
N LYS A 661 20.54 -26.28 -11.92
CA LYS A 661 20.98 -27.37 -11.03
C LYS A 661 20.33 -27.29 -9.65
N LEU A 662 20.17 -26.08 -9.12
CA LEU A 662 19.50 -25.86 -7.84
C LEU A 662 18.01 -26.19 -7.95
N LEU A 663 17.33 -25.70 -9.00
CA LEU A 663 15.91 -25.91 -9.23
C LEU A 663 15.56 -27.37 -9.46
N ASP A 664 16.43 -28.14 -10.12
CA ASP A 664 16.28 -29.57 -10.29
C ASP A 664 16.22 -30.36 -8.97
N GLN A 665 16.71 -29.81 -7.86
CA GLN A 665 16.63 -30.42 -6.52
C GLN A 665 15.26 -30.18 -5.85
N VAL A 666 14.57 -29.12 -6.21
CA VAL A 666 13.29 -28.77 -5.58
C VAL A 666 12.24 -29.79 -5.96
N THR A 667 11.47 -30.28 -5.00
CA THR A 667 10.38 -31.23 -5.25
C THR A 667 9.10 -30.51 -5.66
N TYR A 668 8.17 -31.23 -6.30
CA TYR A 668 6.85 -30.69 -6.66
C TYR A 668 6.10 -30.14 -5.45
N GLU A 669 6.14 -30.88 -4.35
CA GLU A 669 5.48 -30.50 -3.09
C GLU A 669 6.09 -29.22 -2.48
N GLU A 670 7.42 -29.06 -2.54
CA GLU A 670 8.08 -27.84 -2.07
C GLU A 670 7.74 -26.64 -2.94
N MET A 671 7.70 -26.79 -4.27
CA MET A 671 7.24 -25.73 -5.18
C MET A 671 5.78 -25.35 -4.89
N ALA A 672 4.89 -26.34 -4.75
CA ALA A 672 3.49 -26.10 -4.45
C ALA A 672 3.28 -25.43 -3.08
N GLU A 673 4.12 -25.70 -2.09
CA GLU A 673 4.08 -25.03 -0.79
C GLU A 673 4.62 -23.61 -0.87
N LEU A 674 5.69 -23.38 -1.60
CA LEU A 674 6.29 -22.05 -1.81
C LEU A 674 5.33 -21.10 -2.53
N VAL A 675 4.67 -21.59 -3.60
CA VAL A 675 3.68 -20.85 -4.37
C VAL A 675 2.39 -20.61 -3.56
N GLY A 676 1.87 -21.62 -2.90
CA GLY A 676 0.52 -21.60 -2.30
C GLY A 676 0.44 -21.01 -0.89
N LYS A 677 1.56 -20.60 -0.28
CA LYS A 677 1.65 -20.15 1.12
C LYS A 677 2.58 -18.94 1.28
N GLY A 678 2.27 -17.87 0.58
CA GLY A 678 3.02 -16.61 0.65
C GLY A 678 2.57 -15.66 1.77
N TYR A 679 1.70 -16.06 2.68
CA TYR A 679 1.12 -15.19 3.71
C TYR A 679 2.17 -14.68 4.69
N HIS A 680 2.52 -13.42 4.59
CA HIS A 680 3.51 -12.73 5.42
C HIS A 680 4.86 -13.46 5.54
N ASN A 681 5.22 -14.20 4.51
CA ASN A 681 6.50 -14.90 4.41
C ASN A 681 6.70 -15.51 3.01
N THR A 682 7.94 -15.95 2.74
CA THR A 682 8.19 -16.96 1.72
C THR A 682 8.56 -18.28 2.42
N ALA A 683 7.85 -19.37 2.06
CA ALA A 683 8.03 -20.65 2.74
C ALA A 683 9.47 -21.18 2.65
N MET A 684 9.92 -21.93 3.67
CA MET A 684 11.20 -22.62 3.65
C MET A 684 11.21 -23.72 2.58
N VAL A 685 12.33 -23.87 1.86
CA VAL A 685 12.57 -24.97 0.92
C VAL A 685 13.78 -25.78 1.43
N GLN A 686 13.49 -26.95 1.99
CA GLN A 686 14.52 -27.75 2.65
C GLN A 686 15.55 -28.31 1.68
N SER A 687 15.14 -28.79 0.50
CA SER A 687 16.00 -29.45 -0.50
C SER A 687 17.19 -28.55 -0.93
N VAL A 688 16.99 -27.25 -0.96
CA VAL A 688 18.00 -26.25 -1.36
C VAL A 688 18.43 -25.33 -0.20
N SER A 689 18.01 -25.65 1.03
CA SER A 689 18.35 -24.90 2.24
C SER A 689 17.95 -23.42 2.21
N LYS A 690 16.82 -23.09 1.56
CA LYS A 690 16.23 -21.74 1.61
C LYS A 690 15.56 -21.53 2.98
N PRO A 691 15.91 -20.46 3.73
CA PRO A 691 15.16 -20.13 4.96
C PRO A 691 13.73 -19.65 4.66
N ALA A 692 12.84 -19.77 5.64
CA ALA A 692 11.63 -18.97 5.64
C ALA A 692 12.00 -17.50 5.89
N THR A 693 11.25 -16.59 5.30
CA THR A 693 11.38 -15.15 5.55
C THR A 693 10.31 -14.66 6.50
N THR A 694 10.42 -13.43 6.95
CA THR A 694 9.36 -12.69 7.63
C THR A 694 9.07 -11.46 6.79
N ASP A 695 7.86 -11.36 6.29
CA ASP A 695 7.38 -10.28 5.44
C ASP A 695 6.10 -9.75 6.06
N ASP A 696 5.84 -8.43 6.03
CA ASP A 696 4.58 -7.90 6.59
C ASP A 696 4.27 -6.51 6.03
N ASN A 697 3.17 -5.94 6.50
CA ASN A 697 2.64 -4.65 6.08
C ASN A 697 3.59 -3.49 6.43
N GLY A 698 3.35 -2.34 5.80
CA GLY A 698 3.92 -1.09 6.24
C GLY A 698 4.37 -0.10 5.19
N PRO A 699 3.48 0.53 4.42
CA PRO A 699 3.88 1.67 3.60
C PRO A 699 4.58 2.77 4.41
N GLN A 700 4.11 3.06 5.63
CA GLN A 700 4.62 4.11 6.52
C GLN A 700 5.61 3.58 7.57
N GLY A 701 6.17 2.38 7.38
CA GLY A 701 7.03 1.68 8.31
C GLY A 701 6.50 0.29 8.66
N PHE A 702 7.40 -0.64 8.91
CA PHE A 702 7.06 -2.05 9.13
C PHE A 702 6.11 -2.28 10.32
N THR A 703 5.03 -3.02 10.09
CA THR A 703 4.08 -3.39 11.13
C THR A 703 3.52 -4.79 10.93
N GLN A 704 3.46 -5.57 12.01
CA GLN A 704 2.77 -6.87 12.04
C GLN A 704 1.34 -6.70 12.56
N THR A 705 0.49 -6.09 11.77
CA THR A 705 -0.88 -5.70 12.12
C THR A 705 -1.71 -6.86 12.70
N LEU A 706 -1.57 -8.06 12.13
CA LEU A 706 -2.33 -9.24 12.56
C LEU A 706 -1.71 -9.99 13.73
N THR A 707 -0.42 -9.91 13.92
CA THR A 707 0.30 -10.62 14.99
C THR A 707 0.63 -9.72 16.17
N GLY A 708 0.79 -8.41 15.95
CA GLY A 708 1.12 -7.41 16.98
C GLY A 708 2.44 -7.67 17.70
N VAL A 709 3.37 -8.42 17.08
CA VAL A 709 4.60 -8.88 17.73
C VAL A 709 5.77 -7.94 17.48
N ALA A 710 5.80 -7.29 16.33
CA ALA A 710 6.87 -6.37 15.96
C ALA A 710 6.33 -5.17 15.18
N THR A 711 6.85 -4.00 15.46
CA THR A 711 6.55 -2.74 14.76
C THR A 711 7.83 -1.96 14.57
N CYS A 712 7.89 -1.09 13.56
CA CYS A 712 8.99 -0.15 13.36
C CYS A 712 9.25 0.72 14.60
N HIS A 713 10.45 1.27 14.69
CA HIS A 713 10.83 2.18 15.76
C HIS A 713 10.16 3.55 15.61
N ALA A 714 9.96 4.01 14.38
CA ALA A 714 9.11 5.15 14.05
C ALA A 714 8.09 4.77 12.98
N ALA A 715 6.84 5.24 13.14
CA ALA A 715 5.87 5.29 12.07
C ALA A 715 5.97 6.67 11.41
N TYR A 716 6.28 6.68 10.11
CA TYR A 716 6.43 7.92 9.33
C TYR A 716 5.07 8.54 9.01
N SER A 717 5.06 9.78 8.54
CA SER A 717 3.84 10.39 7.99
C SER A 717 3.40 9.65 6.73
N ASP A 718 2.16 9.87 6.33
CA ASP A 718 1.58 9.21 5.15
C ASP A 718 2.33 9.55 3.84
N GLU A 719 2.05 8.77 2.80
CA GLU A 719 2.68 8.91 1.50
C GLU A 719 2.36 10.25 0.81
N ASN A 720 1.23 10.87 1.12
CA ASN A 720 0.91 12.22 0.64
C ASN A 720 1.92 13.24 1.18
N ILE A 721 2.23 13.19 2.49
CA ILE A 721 3.26 14.04 3.11
C ILE A 721 4.65 13.71 2.54
N MET A 722 4.94 12.42 2.31
CA MET A 722 6.18 12.00 1.66
C MET A 722 6.33 12.65 0.29
N ALA A 723 5.31 12.57 -0.56
CA ALA A 723 5.31 13.19 -1.88
C ALA A 723 5.32 14.72 -1.83
N ALA A 724 4.62 15.32 -0.86
CA ALA A 724 4.56 16.77 -0.69
C ALA A 724 5.92 17.42 -0.36
N THR A 725 6.90 16.63 0.04
CA THR A 725 8.28 17.11 0.22
C THR A 725 8.93 17.50 -1.10
N PHE A 726 8.58 16.89 -2.23
CA PHE A 726 9.31 16.99 -3.50
C PHE A 726 10.82 16.80 -3.31
N ASN A 727 11.21 15.85 -2.43
CA ASN A 727 12.60 15.65 -2.02
C ASN A 727 12.97 14.16 -2.07
N VAL A 728 13.52 13.73 -3.20
CA VAL A 728 13.92 12.34 -3.43
C VAL A 728 15.04 11.89 -2.48
N ASP A 729 15.95 12.80 -2.09
CA ASP A 729 17.03 12.44 -1.17
C ASP A 729 16.51 12.14 0.24
N LEU A 730 15.53 12.93 0.72
CA LEU A 730 14.87 12.67 2.00
C LEU A 730 14.07 11.36 1.94
N MET A 731 13.40 11.07 0.82
CA MET A 731 12.67 9.82 0.67
C MET A 731 13.58 8.60 0.66
N LYS A 732 14.75 8.70 0.04
CA LYS A 732 15.77 7.66 0.11
C LYS A 732 16.23 7.42 1.55
N GLU A 733 16.41 8.49 2.33
CA GLU A 733 16.78 8.38 3.76
C GLU A 733 15.67 7.74 4.59
N VAL A 734 14.38 8.10 4.38
CA VAL A 734 13.23 7.41 4.99
C VAL A 734 13.28 5.92 4.67
N GLY A 735 13.52 5.55 3.41
CA GLY A 735 13.68 4.16 3.00
C GLY A 735 14.84 3.45 3.70
N ILE A 736 15.98 4.13 3.89
CA ILE A 736 17.13 3.58 4.63
C ILE A 736 16.76 3.33 6.10
N CYS A 737 16.04 4.23 6.73
CA CYS A 737 15.56 4.07 8.11
C CYS A 737 14.62 2.87 8.23
N ILE A 738 13.60 2.77 7.36
CA ILE A 738 12.69 1.60 7.32
C ILE A 738 13.47 0.30 7.12
N GLY A 739 14.46 0.30 6.23
CA GLY A 739 15.31 -0.86 5.98
C GLY A 739 16.14 -1.27 7.21
N ASN A 740 16.67 -0.32 7.98
CA ASN A 740 17.40 -0.58 9.24
C ASN A 740 16.48 -1.12 10.33
N ASP A 741 15.25 -0.56 10.46
CA ASP A 741 14.21 -1.09 11.36
C ASP A 741 13.94 -2.58 11.05
N MET A 742 13.77 -2.91 9.78
CA MET A 742 13.50 -4.28 9.36
C MET A 742 14.68 -5.23 9.59
N LEU A 743 15.93 -4.75 9.47
CA LEU A 743 17.11 -5.52 9.85
C LEU A 743 17.10 -5.86 11.34
N ASP A 744 16.83 -4.89 12.20
CA ASP A 744 16.74 -5.09 13.66
C ASP A 744 15.62 -6.06 14.02
N LEU A 745 14.47 -5.93 13.38
CA LEU A 745 13.30 -6.78 13.60
C LEU A 745 13.42 -8.18 12.95
N GLY A 746 14.45 -8.42 12.14
CA GLY A 746 14.68 -9.69 11.43
C GLY A 746 13.64 -9.94 10.32
N ALA A 747 13.11 -8.89 9.73
CA ALA A 747 12.19 -8.94 8.60
C ALA A 747 12.94 -8.79 7.27
N SER A 748 12.41 -9.39 6.20
CA SER A 748 13.07 -9.43 4.89
C SER A 748 12.23 -8.90 3.75
N GLY A 749 10.91 -8.82 3.90
CA GLY A 749 10.00 -8.30 2.88
C GLY A 749 9.00 -7.30 3.45
N LEU A 750 8.78 -6.18 2.72
CA LEU A 750 7.83 -5.12 3.07
C LEU A 750 6.68 -5.07 2.08
N TYR A 751 5.43 -5.19 2.54
CA TYR A 751 4.24 -4.97 1.72
C TYR A 751 3.99 -3.47 1.55
N GLY A 752 4.82 -2.87 0.72
CA GLY A 752 4.87 -1.45 0.41
C GLY A 752 6.10 -1.13 -0.44
N PRO A 753 6.25 0.14 -0.86
CA PRO A 753 5.27 1.21 -0.76
C PRO A 753 4.03 0.99 -1.65
N ALA A 754 2.93 1.72 -1.37
CA ALA A 754 1.74 1.71 -2.18
C ALA A 754 1.71 2.96 -3.09
N MET A 755 1.32 2.80 -4.37
CA MET A 755 1.54 3.85 -5.36
C MET A 755 0.47 3.94 -6.46
N ASN A 756 -0.76 3.53 -6.13
CA ASN A 756 -1.89 3.82 -7.01
C ASN A 756 -2.15 5.33 -7.08
N ILE A 757 -3.00 5.76 -7.99
CA ILE A 757 -3.23 7.19 -8.25
C ILE A 757 -4.45 7.68 -7.46
N HIS A 758 -4.40 8.92 -6.96
CA HIS A 758 -5.55 9.62 -6.41
C HIS A 758 -6.52 9.99 -7.55
N ARG A 759 -7.25 8.99 -8.05
CA ARG A 759 -8.21 9.20 -9.14
C ARG A 759 -9.30 10.19 -8.77
N THR A 760 -9.75 10.15 -7.51
CA THR A 760 -10.68 11.12 -6.91
C THR A 760 -10.30 11.40 -5.46
N ALA A 761 -10.82 12.51 -4.93
CA ALA A 761 -10.68 12.83 -3.51
C ALA A 761 -11.35 11.81 -2.56
N TYR A 762 -12.19 10.90 -3.06
CA TYR A 762 -13.04 10.03 -2.24
C TYR A 762 -12.50 8.62 -2.04
N SER A 763 -11.35 8.24 -2.59
CA SER A 763 -10.78 6.91 -2.35
C SER A 763 -10.39 6.74 -0.88
N GLY A 764 -10.80 5.60 -0.31
CA GLY A 764 -10.50 5.27 1.08
C GLY A 764 -9.02 5.05 1.36
N ARG A 765 -8.22 4.71 0.35
CA ARG A 765 -6.79 4.43 0.48
C ARG A 765 -5.88 5.52 -0.06
N ASN A 766 -6.37 6.72 -0.37
CA ASN A 766 -5.48 7.84 -0.76
C ASN A 766 -4.40 8.11 0.29
N PHE A 767 -4.62 7.81 1.57
CA PHE A 767 -3.63 8.02 2.62
C PHE A 767 -2.34 7.20 2.46
N GLU A 768 -2.39 6.08 1.75
CA GLU A 768 -1.21 5.23 1.50
C GLU A 768 -0.72 5.29 0.05
N TYR A 769 -1.24 6.24 -0.74
CA TYR A 769 -0.81 6.55 -2.09
C TYR A 769 -0.22 7.95 -2.13
N TYR A 770 0.67 8.24 -3.09
CA TYR A 770 1.45 9.46 -3.06
C TYR A 770 0.72 10.70 -3.59
N SER A 771 0.01 10.59 -4.74
CA SER A 771 -0.46 11.75 -5.48
C SER A 771 -1.46 11.41 -6.59
N GLU A 772 -2.14 12.45 -7.12
CA GLU A 772 -2.85 12.40 -8.40
C GLU A 772 -1.89 12.38 -9.60
N ASP A 773 -0.61 12.75 -9.40
CA ASP A 773 0.41 12.75 -10.45
C ASP A 773 1.27 11.49 -10.43
N PRO A 774 1.31 10.72 -11.54
CA PRO A 774 2.05 9.47 -11.60
C PRO A 774 3.57 9.64 -11.69
N PHE A 775 4.08 10.77 -12.19
CA PHE A 775 5.51 11.06 -12.26
C PHE A 775 6.05 11.34 -10.85
N LEU A 776 5.39 12.23 -10.09
CA LEU A 776 5.75 12.50 -8.70
C LEU A 776 5.70 11.22 -7.86
N SER A 777 4.59 10.47 -7.95
CA SER A 777 4.41 9.19 -7.26
C SER A 777 5.55 8.21 -7.58
N GLY A 778 5.90 8.08 -8.85
CA GLY A 778 6.97 7.18 -9.30
C GLY A 778 8.35 7.58 -8.78
N LYS A 779 8.71 8.86 -8.83
CA LYS A 779 10.04 9.34 -8.39
C LYS A 779 10.23 9.22 -6.87
N ILE A 780 9.21 9.56 -6.10
CA ILE A 780 9.24 9.44 -4.63
C ILE A 780 9.29 7.97 -4.22
N ALA A 781 8.43 7.13 -4.79
CA ALA A 781 8.43 5.70 -4.53
C ALA A 781 9.76 5.03 -4.93
N ALA A 782 10.34 5.38 -6.08
CA ALA A 782 11.62 4.82 -6.52
C ALA A 782 12.76 5.12 -5.54
N ALA A 783 12.82 6.33 -5.00
CA ALA A 783 13.82 6.71 -4.00
C ALA A 783 13.65 5.95 -2.67
N GLU A 784 12.41 5.81 -2.21
CA GLU A 784 12.09 5.03 -1.01
C GLU A 784 12.46 3.54 -1.20
N VAL A 785 12.07 2.95 -2.32
CA VAL A 785 12.42 1.56 -2.69
C VAL A 785 13.93 1.36 -2.68
N GLU A 786 14.70 2.26 -3.29
CA GLU A 786 16.16 2.20 -3.31
C GLU A 786 16.73 2.20 -1.89
N GLY A 787 16.22 3.08 -1.02
CA GLY A 787 16.61 3.16 0.39
C GLY A 787 16.33 1.87 1.14
N ILE A 788 15.10 1.36 1.12
CA ILE A 788 14.71 0.12 1.81
C ILE A 788 15.56 -1.07 1.32
N GLN A 789 15.68 -1.22 0.01
CA GLN A 789 16.41 -2.34 -0.59
C GLN A 789 17.92 -2.28 -0.36
N SER A 790 18.47 -1.11 -0.03
CA SER A 790 19.90 -0.97 0.35
C SER A 790 20.25 -1.79 1.59
N LYS A 791 19.27 -2.16 2.41
CA LYS A 791 19.40 -3.01 3.61
C LYS A 791 19.04 -4.48 3.36
N GLY A 792 18.90 -4.87 2.09
CA GLY A 792 18.56 -6.24 1.70
C GLY A 792 17.12 -6.64 1.96
N VAL A 793 16.27 -5.69 2.26
CA VAL A 793 14.82 -5.88 2.36
C VAL A 793 14.23 -5.76 0.95
N TYR A 794 13.49 -6.74 0.47
CA TYR A 794 12.75 -6.61 -0.78
C TYR A 794 11.37 -6.02 -0.53
N VAL A 795 10.96 -5.13 -1.42
CA VAL A 795 9.66 -4.46 -1.35
C VAL A 795 8.66 -5.12 -2.27
N TYR A 796 7.37 -5.14 -1.86
CA TYR A 796 6.25 -5.53 -2.70
C TYR A 796 5.46 -4.26 -3.05
N ILE A 797 5.89 -3.57 -4.12
CA ILE A 797 5.16 -2.39 -4.57
C ILE A 797 3.72 -2.76 -4.90
N LYS A 798 2.75 -1.95 -4.45
CA LYS A 798 1.32 -2.31 -4.48
C LYS A 798 0.43 -1.12 -4.84
N HIS A 799 -0.83 -1.37 -5.28
CA HIS A 799 -1.42 -2.65 -5.67
C HIS A 799 -1.49 -2.69 -7.20
N PHE A 800 -0.82 -3.62 -7.82
CA PHE A 800 -0.59 -3.70 -9.28
C PHE A 800 -1.71 -4.51 -9.97
N ALA A 801 -2.66 -3.86 -10.69
CA ALA A 801 -2.85 -2.45 -10.90
C ALA A 801 -4.35 -2.08 -10.79
N LEU A 802 -4.67 -0.78 -10.93
CA LEU A 802 -6.03 -0.22 -10.94
C LEU A 802 -6.79 -0.45 -9.61
N ASN A 803 -6.11 -0.24 -8.48
CA ASN A 803 -6.74 -0.24 -7.16
C ASN A 803 -7.00 1.19 -6.67
N ASP A 804 -7.60 2.01 -7.52
CA ASP A 804 -7.86 3.43 -7.26
C ASP A 804 -9.25 3.68 -6.63
N THR A 805 -9.99 2.60 -6.32
CA THR A 805 -11.28 2.59 -5.61
C THR A 805 -11.35 1.40 -4.66
N GLU A 806 -11.87 1.62 -3.45
CA GLU A 806 -12.11 0.57 -2.47
C GLU A 806 -13.53 -0.04 -2.57
N SER A 807 -14.46 0.66 -3.23
CA SER A 807 -15.83 0.18 -3.44
C SER A 807 -15.85 -1.09 -4.26
N LYS A 808 -16.12 -2.24 -3.60
CA LYS A 808 -16.13 -3.56 -4.26
C LYS A 808 -14.81 -3.93 -4.94
N CYS A 809 -13.68 -3.39 -4.50
CA CYS A 809 -12.36 -3.56 -5.12
C CYS A 809 -11.99 -5.02 -5.39
N ARG A 810 -12.49 -5.96 -4.57
CA ARG A 810 -12.21 -7.40 -4.73
C ARG A 810 -12.88 -7.94 -5.98
N CYS A 811 -12.12 -7.99 -7.08
CA CYS A 811 -12.53 -8.47 -8.39
C CYS A 811 -13.53 -7.57 -9.15
N ILE A 812 -13.58 -6.27 -8.84
CA ILE A 812 -14.30 -5.31 -9.68
C ILE A 812 -13.68 -5.28 -11.08
N ALA A 813 -14.51 -5.25 -12.11
CA ALA A 813 -14.05 -5.07 -13.49
C ALA A 813 -13.83 -3.57 -13.76
N THR A 814 -12.68 -3.22 -14.35
CA THR A 814 -12.35 -1.84 -14.69
C THR A 814 -12.17 -1.69 -16.18
N PHE A 815 -12.90 -0.77 -16.80
CA PHE A 815 -12.83 -0.47 -18.23
C PHE A 815 -12.28 0.94 -18.46
N THR A 816 -11.31 1.05 -19.38
CA THR A 816 -10.68 2.30 -19.81
C THR A 816 -9.81 2.08 -21.06
N SER A 817 -9.07 3.10 -21.52
CA SER A 817 -8.10 3.00 -22.62
C SER A 817 -6.74 2.47 -22.14
N GLU A 818 -5.98 1.82 -23.02
CA GLU A 818 -4.62 1.40 -22.72
C GLU A 818 -3.69 2.61 -22.54
N GLN A 819 -3.94 3.73 -23.26
CA GLN A 819 -3.23 4.99 -23.04
C GLN A 819 -3.34 5.43 -21.57
N ALA A 820 -4.55 5.50 -21.04
CA ALA A 820 -4.76 5.91 -19.64
C ALA A 820 -4.07 4.96 -18.65
N ILE A 821 -4.16 3.64 -18.90
CA ILE A 821 -3.51 2.67 -18.01
C ILE A 821 -2.00 2.88 -17.99
N ARG A 822 -1.35 3.05 -19.15
CA ARG A 822 0.10 3.18 -19.24
C ARG A 822 0.63 4.51 -18.73
N GLU A 823 -0.01 5.62 -19.11
CA GLU A 823 0.47 6.98 -18.80
C GLU A 823 0.09 7.47 -17.41
N VAL A 824 -0.99 6.93 -16.82
CA VAL A 824 -1.47 7.35 -15.49
C VAL A 824 -1.31 6.23 -14.46
N TYR A 825 -1.93 5.07 -14.67
CA TYR A 825 -2.07 4.07 -13.61
C TYR A 825 -0.89 3.11 -13.48
N LEU A 826 -0.05 2.97 -14.51
CA LEU A 826 1.15 2.11 -14.48
C LEU A 826 2.46 2.89 -14.36
N LYS A 827 2.48 4.19 -14.66
CA LYS A 827 3.71 4.98 -14.72
C LYS A 827 4.49 4.99 -13.39
N SER A 828 3.81 5.08 -12.25
CA SER A 828 4.45 5.02 -10.94
C SER A 828 5.14 3.67 -10.69
N PHE A 829 4.49 2.57 -11.07
CA PHE A 829 5.07 1.22 -10.97
C PHE A 829 6.23 1.01 -11.92
N GLU A 830 6.12 1.50 -13.17
CA GLU A 830 7.22 1.48 -14.14
C GLU A 830 8.47 2.14 -13.55
N THR A 831 8.33 3.35 -13.01
CA THR A 831 9.44 4.12 -12.42
C THR A 831 10.03 3.38 -11.21
N ALA A 832 9.21 2.83 -10.33
CA ALA A 832 9.68 2.09 -9.16
C ALA A 832 10.45 0.81 -9.54
N VAL A 833 10.07 0.13 -10.65
CA VAL A 833 10.81 -1.04 -11.15
C VAL A 833 12.08 -0.63 -11.87
N THR A 834 12.00 0.32 -12.82
CA THR A 834 13.11 0.64 -13.74
C THR A 834 14.15 1.55 -13.11
N GLU A 835 13.75 2.47 -12.24
CA GLU A 835 14.67 3.41 -11.56
C GLU A 835 14.94 2.98 -10.10
N GLY A 836 13.90 2.63 -9.33
CA GLY A 836 14.02 2.19 -7.94
C GLY A 836 14.53 0.74 -7.79
N GLY A 837 14.48 -0.05 -8.86
CA GLY A 837 14.93 -1.44 -8.86
C GLY A 837 14.09 -2.35 -7.95
N ALA A 838 12.78 -2.08 -7.82
CA ALA A 838 11.86 -2.88 -7.02
C ALA A 838 11.99 -4.38 -7.34
N LYS A 839 12.04 -5.23 -6.31
CA LYS A 839 12.25 -6.67 -6.45
C LYS A 839 10.95 -7.47 -6.52
N CYS A 840 9.90 -7.02 -5.84
CA CYS A 840 8.63 -7.72 -5.82
C CYS A 840 7.45 -6.78 -6.06
N VAL A 841 6.33 -7.37 -6.47
CA VAL A 841 5.08 -6.67 -6.73
C VAL A 841 3.95 -7.40 -6.02
N MET A 842 2.99 -6.65 -5.45
CA MET A 842 1.72 -7.21 -4.97
C MET A 842 0.61 -6.88 -5.97
N ASN A 843 0.00 -7.93 -6.52
CA ASN A 843 -1.09 -7.79 -7.47
C ASN A 843 -2.35 -7.24 -6.80
N ALA A 844 -3.04 -6.32 -7.47
CA ALA A 844 -4.32 -5.80 -7.00
C ALA A 844 -5.42 -6.87 -6.98
N PHE A 845 -6.45 -6.63 -6.19
CA PHE A 845 -7.71 -7.37 -6.27
C PHE A 845 -8.47 -7.13 -7.57
N ALA A 846 -8.33 -5.94 -8.16
CA ALA A 846 -9.09 -5.47 -9.31
C ALA A 846 -8.83 -6.29 -10.59
N ARG A 847 -9.73 -6.12 -11.56
CA ARG A 847 -9.64 -6.68 -12.91
C ARG A 847 -9.34 -5.57 -13.92
N ILE A 848 -8.67 -5.93 -14.98
CA ILE A 848 -8.55 -5.14 -16.20
C ILE A 848 -9.55 -5.71 -17.20
N GLY A 849 -10.63 -4.97 -17.47
CA GLY A 849 -11.81 -5.57 -18.08
C GLY A 849 -12.35 -6.72 -17.22
N GLY A 850 -12.57 -7.90 -17.80
CA GLY A 850 -13.01 -9.09 -17.07
C GLY A 850 -11.88 -9.90 -16.42
N ILE A 851 -10.60 -9.65 -16.75
CA ILE A 851 -9.45 -10.47 -16.36
C ILE A 851 -8.84 -9.93 -15.06
N TRP A 852 -8.74 -10.78 -14.03
CA TRP A 852 -8.05 -10.41 -12.79
C TRP A 852 -6.59 -10.01 -13.08
N SER A 853 -6.13 -8.90 -12.48
CA SER A 853 -4.79 -8.35 -12.72
C SER A 853 -3.67 -9.39 -12.55
N GLY A 854 -3.74 -10.26 -11.53
CA GLY A 854 -2.79 -11.36 -11.32
C GLY A 854 -2.88 -12.51 -12.35
N ALA A 855 -3.96 -12.60 -13.12
CA ALA A 855 -4.11 -13.56 -14.23
C ALA A 855 -3.97 -12.91 -15.60
N HIS A 856 -3.64 -11.63 -15.66
CA HIS A 856 -3.51 -10.88 -16.89
C HIS A 856 -2.08 -11.01 -17.46
N LYS A 857 -1.88 -11.91 -18.42
CA LYS A 857 -0.56 -12.19 -19.01
C LYS A 857 0.10 -10.95 -19.61
N GLY A 858 -0.67 -10.10 -20.30
CA GLY A 858 -0.19 -8.82 -20.83
C GLY A 858 0.44 -7.97 -19.76
N LEU A 859 -0.22 -7.84 -18.59
CA LEU A 859 0.27 -7.08 -17.47
C LEU A 859 1.48 -7.75 -16.78
N GLN A 860 1.32 -9.03 -16.35
CA GLN A 860 2.26 -9.70 -15.46
C GLN A 860 3.54 -10.19 -16.16
N THR A 861 3.42 -10.61 -17.41
CA THR A 861 4.55 -11.14 -18.19
C THR A 861 5.07 -10.11 -19.19
N ASN A 862 4.19 -9.59 -20.06
CA ASN A 862 4.66 -8.80 -21.20
C ASN A 862 5.10 -7.40 -20.75
N ILE A 863 4.30 -6.69 -19.96
CA ILE A 863 4.67 -5.35 -19.45
C ILE A 863 5.70 -5.48 -18.33
N LEU A 864 5.32 -6.07 -17.20
CA LEU A 864 6.14 -6.05 -15.99
C LEU A 864 7.52 -6.70 -16.15
N ARG A 865 7.60 -7.81 -16.88
CA ARG A 865 8.87 -8.54 -17.09
C ARG A 865 9.47 -8.26 -18.47
N GLY A 866 8.64 -8.28 -19.52
CA GLY A 866 9.10 -8.06 -20.90
C GLY A 866 9.52 -6.62 -21.14
N GLU A 867 8.70 -5.65 -20.77
CA GLU A 867 9.02 -4.24 -20.99
C GLU A 867 9.89 -3.65 -19.85
N TRP A 868 9.56 -3.90 -18.57
CA TRP A 868 10.26 -3.25 -17.45
C TRP A 868 11.40 -4.08 -16.84
N GLY A 869 11.50 -5.37 -17.15
CA GLY A 869 12.63 -6.22 -16.76
C GLY A 869 12.61 -6.71 -15.32
N LEU A 870 11.45 -6.80 -14.64
CA LEU A 870 11.37 -7.34 -13.29
C LEU A 870 11.89 -8.79 -13.25
N THR A 871 12.96 -9.04 -12.50
CA THR A 871 13.54 -10.38 -12.27
C THR A 871 13.05 -11.04 -10.98
N GLY A 872 12.48 -10.28 -10.07
CA GLY A 872 11.89 -10.78 -8.83
C GLY A 872 10.50 -11.38 -9.00
N PHE A 873 9.76 -11.56 -7.91
CA PHE A 873 8.51 -12.30 -7.93
C PHE A 873 7.27 -11.46 -7.60
N ASN A 874 6.11 -11.96 -8.01
CA ASN A 874 4.81 -11.37 -7.76
C ASN A 874 4.07 -12.14 -6.69
N LEU A 875 3.44 -11.41 -5.76
CA LEU A 875 2.55 -11.94 -4.75
C LEU A 875 1.12 -11.49 -5.05
N THR A 876 0.12 -12.33 -4.77
CA THR A 876 -1.26 -11.82 -4.76
C THR A 876 -1.47 -10.92 -3.57
N ASP A 877 -2.44 -9.99 -3.64
CA ASP A 877 -3.06 -9.47 -2.43
C ASP A 877 -3.68 -10.61 -1.61
N PHE A 878 -4.18 -10.32 -0.38
CA PHE A 878 -4.69 -11.32 0.54
C PHE A 878 -5.67 -12.30 -0.11
N SER A 879 -5.28 -13.56 -0.24
CA SER A 879 -6.05 -14.60 -0.94
C SER A 879 -6.63 -15.68 -0.03
N GLY A 880 -6.35 -15.64 1.27
CA GLY A 880 -6.98 -16.49 2.25
C GLY A 880 -6.14 -16.78 3.50
N ASN A 881 -6.82 -16.86 4.63
CA ASN A 881 -6.22 -17.17 5.92
C ASN A 881 -6.99 -18.32 6.61
N ALA A 882 -6.28 -19.29 7.19
CA ALA A 882 -6.87 -20.41 7.91
C ALA A 882 -7.74 -19.95 9.11
N ALA A 883 -7.39 -18.85 9.76
CA ALA A 883 -8.16 -18.27 10.85
C ALA A 883 -9.47 -17.61 10.37
N PHE A 884 -9.48 -17.08 9.15
CA PHE A 884 -10.63 -16.43 8.54
C PHE A 884 -11.45 -17.38 7.63
N ALA A 885 -11.04 -18.64 7.47
CA ALA A 885 -11.78 -19.64 6.70
C ALA A 885 -13.24 -19.80 7.19
N ASN A 886 -13.50 -19.57 8.48
CA ASN A 886 -14.85 -19.57 9.07
C ASN A 886 -15.69 -18.35 8.64
N TYR A 887 -15.06 -17.30 8.12
CA TYR A 887 -15.74 -16.10 7.58
C TYR A 887 -15.95 -16.19 6.06
N GLY A 888 -15.61 -17.32 5.44
CA GLY A 888 -15.84 -17.57 4.01
C GLY A 888 -14.92 -16.78 3.07
N ILE A 889 -13.85 -16.21 3.59
CA ILE A 889 -12.86 -15.49 2.77
C ILE A 889 -11.93 -16.51 2.12
N THR A 890 -12.38 -17.10 1.03
CA THR A 890 -11.53 -17.82 0.09
C THR A 890 -11.70 -17.17 -1.28
N MET A 891 -10.67 -16.46 -1.73
CA MET A 891 -10.69 -15.71 -3.00
C MET A 891 -10.50 -16.68 -4.17
N LYS A 892 -11.53 -17.48 -4.47
CA LYS A 892 -11.46 -18.41 -5.62
C LYS A 892 -11.37 -17.70 -6.97
N SER A 893 -11.63 -16.40 -6.99
CA SER A 893 -11.40 -15.56 -8.16
C SER A 893 -9.94 -15.43 -8.52
N PHE A 894 -9.02 -15.79 -7.61
CA PHE A 894 -7.57 -15.80 -7.84
C PHE A 894 -7.11 -17.19 -8.26
N ASP A 895 -7.56 -17.61 -9.44
CA ASP A 895 -7.26 -18.94 -9.98
C ASP A 895 -5.75 -19.20 -10.05
N VAL A 896 -5.30 -20.28 -9.37
CA VAL A 896 -3.87 -20.55 -9.24
C VAL A 896 -3.22 -20.97 -10.55
N ALA A 897 -3.94 -21.66 -11.42
CA ALA A 897 -3.40 -22.11 -12.71
C ALA A 897 -3.25 -20.94 -13.66
N GLN A 898 -4.29 -20.10 -13.79
CA GLN A 898 -4.24 -18.93 -14.68
C GLN A 898 -3.24 -17.89 -14.17
N GLY A 899 -3.20 -17.64 -12.85
CA GLY A 899 -2.23 -16.73 -12.27
C GLY A 899 -0.78 -17.17 -12.53
N LEU A 900 -0.45 -18.44 -12.30
CA LEU A 900 0.88 -19.00 -12.61
C LEU A 900 1.24 -18.84 -14.09
N LEU A 901 0.31 -19.18 -15.00
CA LEU A 901 0.53 -19.06 -16.44
C LEU A 901 0.64 -17.62 -16.92
N ALA A 902 0.10 -16.67 -16.15
CA ALA A 902 0.23 -15.25 -16.41
C ALA A 902 1.49 -14.63 -15.81
N GLY A 903 2.17 -15.30 -14.86
CA GLY A 903 3.39 -14.82 -14.22
C GLY A 903 3.24 -14.40 -12.78
N THR A 904 2.11 -14.69 -12.11
CA THR A 904 1.97 -14.58 -10.65
C THR A 904 2.67 -15.76 -9.98
N ASP A 905 3.50 -15.49 -8.96
CA ASP A 905 4.45 -16.46 -8.42
C ASP A 905 4.05 -17.00 -7.04
N SER A 906 3.33 -16.23 -6.23
CA SER A 906 2.97 -16.61 -4.87
C SER A 906 1.58 -16.11 -4.50
N TRP A 907 0.89 -16.87 -3.63
CA TRP A 907 -0.44 -16.52 -3.12
C TRP A 907 -0.33 -16.11 -1.66
N ASP A 908 -0.74 -14.88 -1.34
CA ASP A 908 -0.79 -14.39 0.03
C ASP A 908 -1.89 -15.14 0.83
N SER A 909 -1.53 -16.34 1.28
CA SER A 909 -2.43 -17.26 1.96
C SER A 909 -1.69 -18.11 2.99
N SER A 910 -2.24 -18.21 4.18
CA SER A 910 -1.85 -19.22 5.17
C SER A 910 -2.72 -20.50 5.10
N ALA A 911 -3.75 -20.51 4.27
CA ALA A 911 -4.63 -21.65 4.06
C ALA A 911 -4.00 -22.68 3.12
N GLN A 912 -4.35 -23.96 3.31
CA GLN A 912 -3.82 -25.06 2.48
C GLN A 912 -4.50 -25.21 1.11
N GLN A 913 -5.44 -24.33 0.77
CA GLN A 913 -6.28 -24.50 -0.40
C GLN A 913 -5.47 -24.51 -1.70
N TRP A 914 -4.63 -23.51 -1.93
CA TRP A 914 -3.83 -23.36 -3.15
C TRP A 914 -2.79 -24.47 -3.29
N THR A 915 -2.02 -24.74 -2.24
CA THR A 915 -1.08 -25.89 -2.18
C THR A 915 -1.81 -27.21 -2.45
N SER A 916 -2.99 -27.42 -1.84
CA SER A 916 -3.78 -28.64 -2.03
C SER A 916 -4.32 -28.75 -3.45
N GLU A 917 -4.69 -27.65 -4.09
CA GLU A 917 -5.17 -27.61 -5.45
C GLU A 917 -4.05 -27.95 -6.44
N LEU A 918 -2.87 -27.32 -6.27
CA LEU A 918 -1.69 -27.66 -7.06
C LEU A 918 -1.35 -29.15 -7.00
N ILE A 919 -1.30 -29.72 -5.79
CA ILE A 919 -0.95 -31.14 -5.60
C ILE A 919 -2.04 -32.08 -6.12
N LYS A 920 -3.32 -31.77 -5.91
CA LYS A 920 -4.40 -32.72 -6.21
C LYS A 920 -4.91 -32.61 -7.66
N THR A 921 -4.84 -31.41 -8.24
CA THR A 921 -5.46 -31.13 -9.54
C THR A 921 -4.42 -31.06 -10.65
N TYR A 922 -3.27 -30.44 -10.38
CA TYR A 922 -2.29 -30.11 -11.43
C TYR A 922 -0.98 -30.92 -11.35
N GLN A 923 -0.82 -31.81 -10.36
CA GLN A 923 0.36 -32.68 -10.31
C GLN A 923 0.39 -33.59 -11.57
N GLY A 924 1.42 -33.40 -12.39
CA GLY A 924 1.55 -34.09 -13.68
C GLY A 924 1.16 -33.25 -14.89
N ASP A 925 0.71 -32.01 -14.69
CA ASP A 925 0.55 -31.04 -15.78
C ASP A 925 1.91 -30.33 -16.02
N PRO A 926 2.54 -30.50 -17.22
CA PRO A 926 3.86 -29.95 -17.45
C PRO A 926 3.87 -28.43 -17.56
N ASP A 927 2.81 -27.79 -18.08
CA ASP A 927 2.74 -26.33 -18.23
C ASP A 927 2.66 -25.66 -16.84
N ILE A 928 1.81 -26.16 -15.96
CA ILE A 928 1.71 -25.67 -14.58
C ILE A 928 2.99 -25.96 -13.80
N THR A 929 3.59 -27.15 -13.99
CA THR A 929 4.85 -27.48 -13.30
C THR A 929 6.01 -26.59 -13.74
N GLN A 930 6.09 -26.27 -15.03
CA GLN A 930 7.08 -25.34 -15.55
C GLN A 930 6.85 -23.92 -14.99
N ALA A 931 5.60 -23.44 -14.98
CA ALA A 931 5.27 -22.14 -14.39
C ALA A 931 5.60 -22.07 -12.88
N MET A 932 5.36 -23.17 -12.13
CA MET A 932 5.78 -23.26 -10.72
C MET A 932 7.32 -23.26 -10.57
N ARG A 933 8.06 -23.88 -11.49
CA ARG A 933 9.53 -23.85 -11.49
C ARG A 933 10.04 -22.43 -11.70
N GLU A 934 9.46 -21.71 -12.63
CA GLU A 934 9.81 -20.30 -12.90
C GLU A 934 9.46 -19.41 -11.70
N ALA A 935 8.29 -19.57 -11.09
CA ALA A 935 7.91 -18.89 -9.87
C ALA A 935 8.90 -19.18 -8.74
N THR A 936 9.27 -20.45 -8.58
CA THR A 936 10.27 -20.87 -7.59
C THR A 936 11.62 -20.20 -7.85
N HIS A 937 12.08 -20.12 -9.09
CA HIS A 937 13.32 -19.43 -9.44
C HIS A 937 13.32 -17.98 -8.99
N ARG A 938 12.28 -17.22 -9.33
CA ARG A 938 12.13 -15.79 -8.99
C ARG A 938 12.14 -15.58 -7.48
N ILE A 939 11.42 -16.41 -6.73
CA ILE A 939 11.40 -16.33 -5.25
C ILE A 939 12.79 -16.68 -4.68
N LEU A 940 13.43 -17.75 -5.14
CA LEU A 940 14.76 -18.15 -4.69
C LEU A 940 15.80 -17.10 -5.02
N TYR A 941 15.78 -16.51 -6.20
CA TYR A 941 16.66 -15.43 -6.62
C TYR A 941 16.54 -14.19 -5.72
N THR A 942 15.30 -13.78 -5.46
CA THR A 942 15.04 -12.64 -4.58
C THR A 942 15.56 -12.89 -3.16
N VAL A 943 15.26 -14.05 -2.59
CA VAL A 943 15.70 -14.40 -1.23
C VAL A 943 17.21 -14.57 -1.16
N ALA A 944 17.88 -15.14 -2.19
CA ALA A 944 19.34 -15.28 -2.24
C ALA A 944 20.06 -13.92 -2.16
N ASN A 945 19.40 -12.86 -2.64
CA ASN A 945 19.92 -11.50 -2.67
C ASN A 945 19.22 -10.58 -1.61
N SER A 946 18.83 -11.16 -0.47
CA SER A 946 18.18 -10.43 0.63
C SER A 946 18.90 -10.62 1.97
N ASN A 947 18.52 -9.82 2.97
CA ASN A 947 19.01 -9.92 4.33
C ASN A 947 18.69 -11.27 5.01
N ALA A 948 17.71 -12.02 4.50
CA ALA A 948 17.39 -13.38 4.96
C ALA A 948 18.61 -14.32 4.89
N MET A 949 19.57 -14.00 4.03
CA MET A 949 20.78 -14.79 3.85
C MET A 949 21.94 -14.39 4.80
N ASN A 950 21.78 -13.40 5.67
CA ASN A 950 22.79 -13.10 6.69
C ASN A 950 23.07 -14.33 7.55
N GLY A 951 24.34 -14.68 7.69
CA GLY A 951 24.80 -15.90 8.36
C GLY A 951 24.74 -17.17 7.50
N PHE A 952 24.23 -17.12 6.27
CA PHE A 952 24.23 -18.27 5.34
C PHE A 952 25.47 -18.26 4.44
N THR A 953 26.04 -19.44 4.23
CA THR A 953 27.17 -19.69 3.33
C THR A 953 26.86 -20.87 2.43
N ALA A 954 27.73 -21.19 1.49
CA ALA A 954 27.62 -22.37 0.64
C ALA A 954 27.47 -23.68 1.42
N ASP A 955 28.04 -23.77 2.64
CA ASP A 955 28.02 -24.97 3.50
C ASP A 955 26.80 -24.98 4.45
N THR A 956 26.02 -23.93 4.52
CA THR A 956 24.86 -23.85 5.40
C THR A 956 23.74 -24.76 4.92
N LYS A 957 23.20 -25.58 5.81
CA LYS A 957 22.11 -26.53 5.49
C LYS A 957 20.95 -26.43 6.47
N ILE A 958 19.74 -26.53 5.95
CA ILE A 958 18.54 -26.70 6.74
C ILE A 958 18.19 -28.19 6.76
N VAL A 959 18.25 -28.79 7.96
CA VAL A 959 18.04 -30.22 8.12
C VAL A 959 16.81 -30.50 8.99
N GLY A 960 16.03 -31.48 8.59
CA GLY A 960 14.87 -31.91 9.36
C GLY A 960 15.28 -32.48 10.73
N VAL A 961 14.51 -32.14 11.75
CA VAL A 961 14.67 -32.74 13.09
C VAL A 961 13.36 -33.40 13.53
N THR A 962 13.51 -34.56 14.17
CA THR A 962 12.35 -35.24 14.75
C THR A 962 11.90 -34.50 16.00
N PRO A 963 10.66 -33.97 16.06
CA PRO A 963 10.13 -33.34 17.25
C PRO A 963 10.23 -34.24 18.48
N TRP A 964 10.68 -33.71 19.61
CA TRP A 964 10.91 -34.43 20.83
C TRP A 964 9.70 -35.25 21.30
N TRP A 965 8.49 -34.71 21.10
CA TRP A 965 7.25 -35.37 21.50
C TRP A 965 6.96 -36.65 20.70
N LYS A 966 7.38 -36.69 19.42
CA LYS A 966 7.29 -37.95 18.61
C LYS A 966 8.16 -39.03 19.20
N THR A 967 9.40 -38.70 19.56
CA THR A 967 10.33 -39.60 20.22
C THR A 967 9.76 -40.06 21.58
N ALA A 968 9.20 -39.12 22.37
CA ALA A 968 8.59 -39.42 23.66
C ALA A 968 7.42 -40.41 23.51
N LEU A 969 6.50 -40.20 22.57
CA LEU A 969 5.37 -41.11 22.31
C LEU A 969 5.84 -42.50 21.87
N ILE A 970 6.81 -42.57 20.96
CA ILE A 970 7.41 -43.86 20.55
C ILE A 970 8.01 -44.60 21.76
N CYS A 971 8.74 -43.88 22.62
CA CYS A 971 9.29 -44.47 23.84
C CYS A 971 8.18 -45.02 24.78
N VAL A 972 7.10 -44.26 24.97
CA VAL A 972 5.94 -44.72 25.77
C VAL A 972 5.32 -45.97 25.17
N ASP A 973 5.11 -46.00 23.86
CA ASP A 973 4.55 -47.18 23.16
C ASP A 973 5.44 -48.41 23.31
N VAL A 974 6.76 -48.23 23.15
CA VAL A 974 7.74 -49.32 23.31
C VAL A 974 7.73 -49.84 24.75
N VAL A 975 7.77 -48.95 25.75
CA VAL A 975 7.74 -49.34 27.17
C VAL A 975 6.49 -50.11 27.51
N LEU A 976 5.33 -49.63 27.08
CA LEU A 976 4.05 -50.33 27.30
C LEU A 976 4.00 -51.66 26.56
N GLY A 977 4.51 -51.74 25.34
CA GLY A 977 4.64 -52.99 24.60
C GLY A 977 5.51 -54.04 25.34
N VAL A 978 6.63 -53.61 25.90
CA VAL A 978 7.51 -54.48 26.73
C VAL A 978 6.78 -54.96 28.01
N LEU A 979 6.02 -54.08 28.65
CA LEU A 979 5.22 -54.42 29.83
C LEU A 979 4.14 -55.43 29.49
N VAL A 980 3.45 -55.31 28.37
CA VAL A 980 2.49 -56.27 27.85
C VAL A 980 3.16 -57.64 27.65
N ALA A 981 4.27 -57.64 26.88
CA ALA A 981 5.00 -58.88 26.58
C ALA A 981 5.50 -59.59 27.87
N GLY A 982 6.09 -58.82 28.80
CA GLY A 982 6.56 -59.28 30.10
C GLY A 982 5.43 -59.84 30.96
N SER A 983 4.26 -59.17 30.98
CA SER A 983 3.08 -59.61 31.75
C SER A 983 2.50 -60.91 31.17
N ILE A 984 2.44 -61.04 29.85
CA ILE A 984 2.01 -62.27 29.15
C ILE A 984 2.98 -63.41 29.51
N PHE A 985 4.29 -63.16 29.40
CA PHE A 985 5.30 -64.18 29.75
C PHE A 985 5.13 -64.63 31.20
N MET A 986 4.97 -63.75 32.16
CA MET A 986 4.78 -64.09 33.56
C MET A 986 3.47 -64.77 33.79
N LEU A 987 2.38 -64.39 33.11
CA LEU A 987 1.09 -65.04 33.16
C LEU A 987 1.19 -66.52 32.68
N VAL A 988 1.80 -66.75 31.51
CA VAL A 988 2.01 -68.12 30.96
C VAL A 988 2.88 -68.94 31.88
N LYS A 989 3.97 -68.38 32.43
CA LYS A 989 4.82 -69.05 33.40
C LYS A 989 4.05 -69.44 34.64
N ARG A 990 3.15 -68.64 35.18
CA ARG A 990 2.30 -68.90 36.33
C ARG A 990 1.21 -69.92 36.03
N ILE A 991 0.61 -69.87 34.81
CA ILE A 991 -0.37 -70.88 34.37
C ILE A 991 0.30 -72.25 34.27
N LYS A 992 1.51 -72.35 33.64
CA LYS A 992 2.26 -73.61 33.55
C LYS A 992 2.60 -74.16 34.93
N ALA A 993 3.09 -73.30 35.82
CA ALA A 993 3.40 -73.72 37.21
C ALA A 993 2.16 -74.18 37.95
N ARG A 994 0.97 -73.61 37.75
CA ARG A 994 -0.29 -73.97 38.32
C ARG A 994 -0.77 -75.37 37.76
N LYS A 995 -0.63 -75.59 36.46
CA LYS A 995 -0.92 -76.84 35.77
C LYS A 995 -0.02 -78.00 36.32
N ALA A 996 1.32 -77.71 36.41
CA ALA A 996 2.25 -78.68 36.97
C ALA A 996 1.96 -79.02 38.47
N ALA A 997 1.60 -78.03 39.26
CA ALA A 997 1.18 -78.24 40.67
C ALA A 997 -0.13 -79.02 40.78
N LYS A 998 -1.09 -78.83 39.87
CA LYS A 998 -2.33 -79.65 39.80
C LYS A 998 -2.05 -81.08 39.41
N ALA A 999 -1.15 -81.37 38.46
CA ALA A 999 -0.77 -82.69 38.04
C ALA A 999 -0.07 -83.51 39.14
N LEU A 1000 0.68 -82.81 40.04
CA LEU A 1000 1.32 -83.40 41.22
C LEU A 1000 0.36 -83.70 42.38
N THR A 1001 -0.86 -83.17 42.32
CA THR A 1001 -1.89 -83.40 43.39
C THR A 1001 -3.11 -84.18 42.94
N ALA A 1002 -3.07 -84.76 41.73
CA ALA A 1002 -4.10 -85.70 41.27
C ALA A 1002 -3.94 -87.00 42.02
N PRO A 1003 -5.00 -87.65 42.66
CA PRO A 1003 -4.91 -88.90 43.24
C PRO A 1003 -4.62 -90.01 42.19
N ALA A 1004 -3.76 -91.01 42.55
CA ALA A 1004 -3.57 -92.19 41.72
C ALA A 1004 -4.93 -92.97 41.77
N GLU A 1005 -5.60 -93.07 40.64
CA GLU A 1005 -6.70 -94.00 40.47
C GLU A 1005 -6.10 -95.41 40.49
N ASP A 1006 -6.55 -96.22 41.46
CA ASP A 1006 -6.24 -97.62 41.59
C ASP A 1006 -6.67 -98.39 40.31
N GLN A 1007 -5.78 -99.12 39.75
CA GLN A 1007 -6.11 -100.21 38.84
C GLN A 1007 -6.60 -101.39 39.63
N GLU A 1008 -7.82 -101.79 39.46
CA GLU A 1008 -8.31 -103.14 39.38
C GLU A 1008 -9.20 -103.29 38.15
#